data_2452f7b91168a6778075d3636915e2c7
#
_entry.id   2452f7b91168a6778075d3636915e2c7
#
_cell.length_a   1.000
_cell.length_b   1.000
_cell.length_c   1.000
_cell.angle_alpha   90.00
_cell.angle_beta   90.00
_cell.angle_gamma   90.00
#
_symmetry.space_group_name_H-M   'P 1'
#
loop_
_entity.id
_entity.type
_entity.pdbx_description
1 polymer ?
#
loop_
_entity_poly.entity_id
_entity_poly.type
_entity_poly.pdbx_seq_one_letter_code
_entity_poly.pdbx_strand_id
1 'polypeptide(L)'
;MAKKKGCLFKIGIALLIFIGMIFVLFCMVLIMPSEEYETVNYDIPNMCDYYTHIKGNGEDKVTLMVYMVGSDLESDGGAASEDIAEMTAANADNINITLQTGGAAAWENASISDGKTERHIIKNGELQNVENLGEAQMTSPNTLTDFIKWSASNYPADRYELVLWNHGGGTALGFGYDEMYPDDMLSLSQIGNALSDSGIKFDIVGFDACLMGTIETAYMLEPYADYLVASEEYEPGTGWYYSEWLKNLSDNMSMPTVEIGKKIVEDYINGPDSSFFDSNTLSIVDLREIPYTYSKLCETMQQEEGVLDSRYSVISQARYNAKSFGDGEYEQIDIKSYLEECGKSDTELGKVLRSAVKYSGSSSYNSNGLAMYFPYDYPDYYAEIKTETDKFGYNGYNSFFDRFLSIMGTGQMNYSSENDYSNYSWYDNTNYDTYNVSDKLEVKDKGDYFALSLSDEEWDKINGIDVWVYVDDGDGYVDLGSDNMYEFDDDGDLRVDFDYYWVALNGQVVPFYFEYETPENVKDGYTYGYVPAVLNGNEQIEIMIYWDEKHPDGYLAGYRPYSEEENISVPQKGFKQLKNGDTLEFLCDYYTYDGEYDGVYSYGDKIVVNGDITVGYEYVGEHDTNICYELTDIYNNSITTEMIELEMN
;
A
#
# COMPACT_ATOMS: atom_id res chain seq x y z
N MET A 1 33.95 -36.70 -44.40
CA MET A 1 32.53 -36.79 -43.93
C MET A 1 32.34 -37.37 -42.52
N ALA A 2 33.35 -37.79 -41.78
CA ALA A 2 33.22 -38.42 -40.46
C ALA A 2 33.25 -37.45 -39.25
N LYS A 3 33.69 -36.20 -39.42
CA LYS A 3 33.78 -35.22 -38.29
C LYS A 3 32.46 -34.48 -37.93
N LYS A 4 31.42 -34.51 -38.78
CA LYS A 4 30.15 -33.84 -38.52
C LYS A 4 29.15 -34.70 -37.68
N LYS A 5 29.30 -36.03 -37.69
CA LYS A 5 28.42 -36.91 -36.91
C LYS A 5 28.71 -36.91 -35.39
N GLY A 6 29.95 -36.63 -34.98
CA GLY A 6 30.31 -36.59 -33.55
C GLY A 6 29.86 -35.33 -32.82
N CYS A 7 29.68 -34.20 -33.54
CA CYS A 7 29.23 -32.95 -32.94
C CYS A 7 27.71 -32.96 -32.68
N LEU A 8 26.91 -33.46 -33.61
CA LEU A 8 25.44 -33.61 -33.44
C LEU A 8 25.09 -34.61 -32.36
N PHE A 9 25.88 -35.68 -32.16
CA PHE A 9 25.67 -36.64 -31.09
C PHE A 9 25.97 -36.05 -29.69
N LYS A 10 27.01 -35.21 -29.57
CA LYS A 10 27.34 -34.49 -28.33
C LYS A 10 26.30 -33.43 -27.97
N ILE A 11 25.77 -32.71 -28.97
CA ILE A 11 24.67 -31.74 -28.77
C ILE A 11 23.39 -32.46 -28.34
N GLY A 12 23.08 -33.60 -28.94
CA GLY A 12 21.90 -34.40 -28.54
C GLY A 12 22.01 -34.95 -27.12
N ILE A 13 23.20 -35.36 -26.67
CA ILE A 13 23.42 -35.79 -25.29
C ILE A 13 23.34 -34.62 -24.31
N ALA A 14 23.91 -33.46 -24.63
CA ALA A 14 23.82 -32.25 -23.80
C ALA A 14 22.35 -31.78 -23.65
N LEU A 15 21.57 -31.82 -24.75
CA LEU A 15 20.15 -31.48 -24.73
C LEU A 15 19.33 -32.46 -23.87
N LEU A 16 19.61 -33.76 -23.96
CA LEU A 16 18.96 -34.78 -23.13
C LEU A 16 19.31 -34.65 -21.63
N ILE A 17 20.54 -34.26 -21.31
CA ILE A 17 20.96 -33.99 -19.94
C ILE A 17 20.28 -32.73 -19.40
N PHE A 18 20.17 -31.68 -20.23
CA PHE A 18 19.48 -30.44 -19.88
C PHE A 18 17.98 -30.65 -19.67
N ILE A 19 17.31 -31.38 -20.55
CA ILE A 19 15.90 -31.78 -20.39
C ILE A 19 15.71 -32.67 -19.16
N GLY A 20 16.66 -33.57 -18.89
CA GLY A 20 16.67 -34.39 -17.67
C GLY A 20 16.83 -33.57 -16.40
N MET A 21 17.67 -32.53 -16.39
CA MET A 21 17.81 -31.60 -15.28
C MET A 21 16.56 -30.76 -15.06
N ILE A 22 15.94 -30.23 -16.13
CA ILE A 22 14.66 -29.51 -16.04
C ILE A 22 13.56 -30.42 -15.49
N PHE A 23 13.49 -31.69 -15.94
CA PHE A 23 12.52 -32.65 -15.43
C PHE A 23 12.73 -32.99 -13.95
N VAL A 24 13.99 -33.10 -13.51
CA VAL A 24 14.34 -33.33 -12.09
C VAL A 24 14.02 -32.09 -11.26
N LEU A 25 14.29 -30.87 -11.76
CA LEU A 25 13.91 -29.61 -11.11
C LEU A 25 12.37 -29.50 -11.02
N PHE A 26 11.66 -29.78 -12.10
CA PHE A 26 10.19 -29.80 -12.11
C PHE A 26 9.61 -30.84 -11.15
N CYS A 27 10.22 -32.04 -11.05
CA CYS A 27 9.82 -33.05 -10.06
C CYS A 27 10.21 -32.63 -8.62
N MET A 28 11.29 -31.87 -8.42
CA MET A 28 11.64 -31.31 -7.09
C MET A 28 10.65 -30.22 -6.66
N VAL A 29 10.20 -29.36 -7.56
CA VAL A 29 9.15 -28.38 -7.30
C VAL A 29 7.80 -29.04 -6.99
N LEU A 30 7.47 -30.16 -7.66
CA LEU A 30 6.25 -30.94 -7.38
C LEU A 30 6.34 -31.78 -6.08
N ILE A 31 7.53 -31.95 -5.51
CA ILE A 31 7.79 -32.72 -4.27
C ILE A 31 8.14 -31.80 -3.09
N MET A 32 8.30 -30.48 -3.33
CA MET A 32 8.31 -29.57 -2.20
C MET A 32 6.94 -29.70 -1.53
N PRO A 33 6.88 -30.13 -0.26
CA PRO A 33 5.64 -30.05 0.48
C PRO A 33 5.21 -28.58 0.40
N SER A 34 3.98 -28.31 -0.01
CA SER A 34 3.33 -27.06 0.38
C SER A 34 3.67 -26.90 1.85
N GLU A 35 4.28 -25.79 2.25
CA GLU A 35 4.42 -25.51 3.67
C GLU A 35 2.99 -25.50 4.23
N GLU A 36 2.56 -26.64 4.76
CA GLU A 36 1.45 -26.66 5.70
C GLU A 36 1.95 -25.79 6.86
N TYR A 37 1.42 -24.57 6.95
CA TYR A 37 1.62 -23.73 8.11
C TYR A 37 1.21 -24.55 9.33
N GLU A 38 2.20 -25.04 10.08
CA GLU A 38 1.93 -25.59 11.39
C GLU A 38 1.33 -24.44 12.22
N THR A 39 0.03 -24.52 12.46
CA THR A 39 -0.63 -23.71 13.46
C THR A 39 0.02 -24.04 14.79
N VAL A 40 0.98 -23.23 15.19
CA VAL A 40 1.62 -23.37 16.49
C VAL A 40 0.59 -22.91 17.51
N ASN A 41 -0.08 -23.85 18.16
CA ASN A 41 -0.92 -23.56 19.32
C ASN A 41 -0.01 -23.09 20.45
N TYR A 42 0.07 -21.78 20.63
CA TYR A 42 0.64 -21.20 21.83
C TYR A 42 -0.40 -21.28 22.96
N ASP A 43 0.01 -21.76 24.14
CA ASP A 43 -0.74 -21.56 25.38
C ASP A 43 -0.63 -20.07 25.75
N ILE A 44 -1.46 -19.25 25.11
CA ILE A 44 -1.55 -17.82 25.37
C ILE A 44 -2.44 -17.65 26.61
N PRO A 45 -2.00 -16.90 27.63
CA PRO A 45 -2.85 -16.58 28.76
C PRO A 45 -4.10 -15.86 28.24
N ASN A 46 -5.28 -16.45 28.45
CA ASN A 46 -6.56 -15.86 28.06
C ASN A 46 -6.71 -14.47 28.68
N MET A 47 -6.56 -13.45 27.86
CA MET A 47 -6.83 -12.06 28.27
C MET A 47 -8.25 -11.63 27.90
N CYS A 48 -8.90 -12.31 26.92
CA CYS A 48 -10.32 -12.13 26.58
C CYS A 48 -11.04 -13.48 26.60
N ASP A 49 -12.07 -13.60 27.43
CA ASP A 49 -12.73 -14.87 27.70
C ASP A 49 -13.74 -15.35 26.63
N TYR A 50 -14.02 -14.56 25.56
CA TYR A 50 -15.20 -14.87 24.75
C TYR A 50 -15.01 -14.66 23.25
N TYR A 51 -14.84 -15.73 22.48
CA TYR A 51 -15.33 -15.76 21.11
C TYR A 51 -16.85 -15.84 21.10
N THR A 52 -17.45 -15.29 20.07
CA THR A 52 -18.88 -15.49 19.82
C THR A 52 -19.20 -16.98 19.75
N HIS A 53 -20.21 -17.40 20.53
CA HIS A 53 -20.57 -18.81 20.61
C HIS A 53 -21.37 -19.25 19.39
N ILE A 54 -20.79 -20.14 18.59
CA ILE A 54 -21.48 -20.78 17.45
C ILE A 54 -22.28 -21.97 17.97
N LYS A 55 -23.60 -21.97 17.74
CA LYS A 55 -24.52 -23.05 18.13
C LYS A 55 -24.29 -24.33 17.34
N GLY A 56 -23.93 -24.19 16.08
CA GLY A 56 -23.71 -25.29 15.17
C GLY A 56 -24.98 -25.76 14.43
N ASN A 57 -24.82 -26.73 13.56
CA ASN A 57 -25.89 -27.36 12.77
C ASN A 57 -26.69 -26.40 11.87
N GLY A 58 -26.17 -25.21 11.54
CA GLY A 58 -26.89 -24.21 10.77
C GLY A 58 -28.03 -23.53 11.54
N GLU A 59 -28.01 -23.58 12.87
CA GLU A 59 -29.09 -23.02 13.72
C GLU A 59 -28.78 -21.60 14.20
N ASP A 60 -27.59 -21.06 13.89
CA ASP A 60 -27.22 -19.69 14.23
C ASP A 60 -28.03 -18.69 13.42
N LYS A 61 -28.34 -17.57 14.04
CA LYS A 61 -28.85 -16.40 13.33
C LYS A 61 -27.70 -15.44 13.12
N VAL A 62 -27.53 -14.96 11.89
CA VAL A 62 -26.48 -14.01 11.49
C VAL A 62 -27.14 -12.72 11.04
N THR A 63 -26.58 -11.60 11.47
CA THR A 63 -26.89 -10.27 10.93
C THR A 63 -25.61 -9.63 10.45
N LEU A 64 -25.50 -9.44 9.14
CA LEU A 64 -24.51 -8.62 8.48
C LEU A 64 -25.00 -7.16 8.48
N MET A 65 -24.15 -6.26 8.95
CA MET A 65 -24.34 -4.82 8.95
C MET A 65 -23.33 -4.19 7.98
N VAL A 66 -23.79 -3.52 6.93
CA VAL A 66 -22.91 -2.83 5.97
C VAL A 66 -23.11 -1.34 6.13
N TYR A 67 -22.07 -0.64 6.59
CA TYR A 67 -22.02 0.81 6.70
C TYR A 67 -21.34 1.38 5.46
N MET A 68 -22.16 1.78 4.49
CA MET A 68 -21.72 2.09 3.13
C MET A 68 -21.71 3.61 2.92
N VAL A 69 -20.53 4.20 3.04
CA VAL A 69 -20.29 5.61 2.73
C VAL A 69 -20.00 5.70 1.24
N GLY A 70 -20.98 6.10 0.41
CA GLY A 70 -20.84 6.05 -1.06
C GLY A 70 -19.70 6.90 -1.59
N SER A 71 -19.63 8.16 -1.13
CA SER A 71 -18.64 9.16 -1.55
C SER A 71 -18.54 9.34 -3.08
N ASP A 72 -17.40 9.79 -3.56
CA ASP A 72 -17.00 9.85 -4.98
C ASP A 72 -16.90 8.45 -5.61
N LEU A 73 -16.63 7.39 -4.83
CA LEU A 73 -16.64 6.01 -5.32
C LEU A 73 -18.00 5.63 -5.92
N GLU A 74 -19.08 6.13 -5.34
CA GLU A 74 -20.42 5.94 -5.89
C GLU A 74 -20.77 7.02 -6.93
N SER A 75 -20.52 8.30 -6.61
CA SER A 75 -20.92 9.41 -7.46
C SER A 75 -20.23 9.44 -8.82
N ASP A 76 -18.96 9.01 -8.88
CA ASP A 76 -18.14 8.98 -10.10
C ASP A 76 -18.12 7.61 -10.78
N GLY A 77 -18.19 6.52 -9.99
CA GLY A 77 -17.97 5.14 -10.46
C GLY A 77 -19.11 4.17 -10.25
N GLY A 78 -20.11 4.47 -9.41
CA GLY A 78 -21.21 3.53 -9.12
C GLY A 78 -20.79 2.30 -8.29
N ALA A 79 -19.60 2.32 -7.67
CA ALA A 79 -19.01 1.15 -7.02
C ALA A 79 -19.88 0.58 -5.89
N ALA A 80 -20.47 1.43 -5.05
CA ALA A 80 -21.39 0.98 -4.00
C ALA A 80 -22.67 0.34 -4.58
N SER A 81 -23.15 0.84 -5.71
CA SER A 81 -24.31 0.28 -6.43
C SER A 81 -24.00 -1.09 -7.01
N GLU A 82 -22.77 -1.34 -7.48
CA GLU A 82 -22.31 -2.64 -7.98
C GLU A 82 -22.25 -3.66 -6.84
N ASP A 83 -21.66 -3.32 -5.69
CA ASP A 83 -21.60 -4.19 -4.53
C ASP A 83 -22.98 -4.52 -3.95
N ILE A 84 -23.91 -3.56 -3.94
CA ILE A 84 -25.30 -3.80 -3.57
C ILE A 84 -25.95 -4.80 -4.56
N ALA A 85 -25.63 -4.71 -5.86
CA ALA A 85 -26.14 -5.66 -6.85
C ALA A 85 -25.58 -7.07 -6.60
N GLU A 86 -24.32 -7.21 -6.23
CA GLU A 86 -23.72 -8.48 -5.82
C GLU A 86 -24.38 -9.08 -4.57
N MET A 87 -24.57 -8.24 -3.52
CA MET A 87 -25.28 -8.67 -2.30
C MET A 87 -26.71 -9.15 -2.60
N THR A 88 -27.42 -8.48 -3.51
CA THR A 88 -28.77 -8.91 -3.93
C THR A 88 -28.73 -10.19 -4.74
N ALA A 89 -27.74 -10.36 -5.63
CA ALA A 89 -27.55 -11.56 -6.46
C ALA A 89 -27.17 -12.80 -5.65
N ALA A 90 -26.54 -12.64 -4.48
CA ALA A 90 -26.15 -13.73 -3.59
C ALA A 90 -27.35 -14.59 -3.12
N ASN A 91 -28.56 -14.04 -3.12
CA ASN A 91 -29.77 -14.71 -2.62
C ASN A 91 -29.60 -15.30 -1.20
N ALA A 92 -29.00 -14.52 -0.31
CA ALA A 92 -28.59 -14.92 1.03
C ALA A 92 -29.75 -14.77 2.07
N ASP A 93 -30.94 -15.26 1.75
CA ASP A 93 -32.19 -15.04 2.52
C ASP A 93 -32.21 -15.67 3.92
N ASN A 94 -31.28 -16.56 4.25
CA ASN A 94 -31.19 -17.19 5.56
C ASN A 94 -30.48 -16.30 6.62
N ILE A 95 -29.82 -15.25 6.18
CA ILE A 95 -29.19 -14.25 7.05
C ILE A 95 -29.90 -12.90 6.90
N ASN A 96 -29.75 -12.02 7.91
CA ASN A 96 -30.20 -10.65 7.77
C ASN A 96 -29.06 -9.82 7.18
N ILE A 97 -29.34 -9.05 6.13
CA ILE A 97 -28.40 -8.07 5.59
C ILE A 97 -29.04 -6.70 5.73
N THR A 98 -28.42 -5.85 6.56
CA THR A 98 -28.83 -4.48 6.82
C THR A 98 -27.78 -3.52 6.27
N LEU A 99 -28.20 -2.46 5.60
CA LEU A 99 -27.31 -1.45 5.05
C LEU A 99 -27.71 -0.06 5.56
N GLN A 100 -26.74 0.79 5.80
CA GLN A 100 -26.92 2.23 5.83
C GLN A 100 -26.10 2.85 4.71
N THR A 101 -26.77 3.55 3.81
CA THR A 101 -26.16 4.24 2.66
C THR A 101 -26.20 5.76 2.88
N GLY A 102 -25.19 6.46 2.39
CA GLY A 102 -25.08 7.91 2.48
C GLY A 102 -23.72 8.39 2.01
N GLY A 103 -23.43 9.68 2.14
CA GLY A 103 -22.11 10.24 1.86
C GLY A 103 -21.77 10.43 0.39
N ALA A 104 -22.67 10.10 -0.54
CA ALA A 104 -22.51 10.34 -1.98
C ALA A 104 -23.46 11.44 -2.46
N ALA A 105 -22.98 12.29 -3.36
CA ALA A 105 -23.80 13.35 -3.97
C ALA A 105 -24.82 12.78 -4.96
N ALA A 106 -24.50 11.67 -5.62
CA ALA A 106 -25.37 10.96 -6.57
C ALA A 106 -25.28 9.45 -6.35
N TRP A 107 -26.34 8.72 -6.72
CA TRP A 107 -26.39 7.25 -6.66
C TRP A 107 -26.83 6.67 -8.02
N GLU A 108 -26.09 5.69 -8.53
CA GLU A 108 -26.52 4.94 -9.72
C GLU A 108 -27.70 4.04 -9.43
N ASN A 109 -27.79 3.48 -8.21
CA ASN A 109 -28.93 2.69 -7.79
C ASN A 109 -30.18 3.56 -7.58
N ALA A 110 -31.11 3.51 -8.51
CA ALA A 110 -32.35 4.29 -8.49
C ALA A 110 -33.26 4.08 -7.25
N SER A 111 -32.96 3.10 -6.39
CA SER A 111 -33.67 2.86 -5.13
C SER A 111 -33.11 3.63 -3.95
N ILE A 112 -31.99 4.34 -4.15
CA ILE A 112 -31.30 5.15 -3.14
C ILE A 112 -31.42 6.62 -3.55
N SER A 113 -31.62 7.49 -2.57
CA SER A 113 -31.84 8.92 -2.81
C SER A 113 -30.51 9.68 -2.77
N ASP A 114 -30.26 10.50 -3.79
CA ASP A 114 -29.09 11.37 -3.89
C ASP A 114 -28.94 12.28 -2.66
N GLY A 115 -27.73 12.36 -2.10
CA GLY A 115 -27.38 13.21 -0.97
C GLY A 115 -28.18 12.93 0.31
N LYS A 116 -28.70 11.72 0.47
CA LYS A 116 -29.46 11.31 1.67
C LYS A 116 -28.81 10.10 2.34
N THR A 117 -28.99 10.04 3.65
CA THR A 117 -28.67 8.87 4.46
C THR A 117 -29.92 8.03 4.65
N GLU A 118 -29.87 6.78 4.22
CA GLU A 118 -31.00 5.87 4.23
C GLU A 118 -30.61 4.50 4.79
N ARG A 119 -31.60 3.79 5.38
CA ARG A 119 -31.45 2.42 5.85
C ARG A 119 -32.22 1.46 4.97
N HIS A 120 -31.56 0.37 4.67
CA HIS A 120 -32.09 -0.66 3.79
C HIS A 120 -31.91 -2.05 4.39
N ILE A 121 -32.69 -2.98 3.84
CA ILE A 121 -32.49 -4.41 4.01
C ILE A 121 -32.45 -5.09 2.64
N ILE A 122 -31.64 -6.15 2.52
CA ILE A 122 -31.71 -7.04 1.36
C ILE A 122 -32.54 -8.23 1.74
N LYS A 123 -33.60 -8.49 0.97
CA LYS A 123 -34.50 -9.60 1.19
C LYS A 123 -35.12 -10.09 -0.12
N ASN A 124 -35.16 -11.41 -0.32
CA ASN A 124 -35.64 -12.07 -1.53
C ASN A 124 -34.95 -11.53 -2.81
N GLY A 125 -33.64 -11.24 -2.73
CA GLY A 125 -32.86 -10.69 -3.83
C GLY A 125 -33.21 -9.24 -4.20
N GLU A 126 -33.83 -8.47 -3.30
CA GLU A 126 -34.21 -7.08 -3.52
C GLU A 126 -33.72 -6.16 -2.40
N LEU A 127 -33.21 -4.98 -2.76
CA LEU A 127 -32.92 -3.88 -1.83
C LEU A 127 -34.23 -3.18 -1.48
N GLN A 128 -34.55 -3.09 -0.18
CA GLN A 128 -35.77 -2.46 0.32
C GLN A 128 -35.41 -1.31 1.26
N ASN A 129 -35.78 -0.08 0.91
CA ASN A 129 -35.65 1.08 1.79
C ASN A 129 -36.64 0.93 2.95
N VAL A 130 -36.14 1.07 4.18
CA VAL A 130 -36.93 0.94 5.41
C VAL A 130 -36.97 2.23 6.24
N GLU A 131 -36.02 3.14 6.06
CA GLU A 131 -35.96 4.41 6.76
C GLU A 131 -35.12 5.44 5.99
N ASN A 132 -35.56 6.68 5.96
CA ASN A 132 -34.81 7.82 5.41
C ASN A 132 -34.47 8.76 6.58
N LEU A 133 -33.18 8.99 6.80
CA LEU A 133 -32.65 9.82 7.90
C LEU A 133 -32.39 11.27 7.48
N GLY A 134 -32.66 11.61 6.20
CA GLY A 134 -32.35 12.93 5.66
C GLY A 134 -30.84 13.12 5.41
N GLU A 135 -30.33 14.25 5.81
CA GLU A 135 -28.90 14.60 5.63
C GLU A 135 -28.16 14.31 6.94
N ALA A 136 -27.62 13.11 7.10
CA ALA A 136 -26.80 12.71 8.25
C ALA A 136 -25.36 12.46 7.80
N GLN A 137 -24.40 13.04 8.51
CA GLN A 137 -22.97 12.85 8.25
C GLN A 137 -22.58 11.39 8.51
N MET A 138 -22.08 10.71 7.48
CA MET A 138 -21.65 9.32 7.58
C MET A 138 -20.31 9.19 8.30
N THR A 139 -19.45 10.19 8.28
CA THR A 139 -18.18 10.25 9.03
C THR A 139 -18.37 10.69 10.49
N SER A 140 -19.59 10.59 11.04
CA SER A 140 -19.86 10.85 12.44
C SER A 140 -19.92 9.54 13.27
N PRO A 141 -19.18 9.41 14.39
CA PRO A 141 -19.23 8.23 15.25
C PRO A 141 -20.65 7.96 15.79
N ASN A 142 -21.46 9.01 16.01
CA ASN A 142 -22.84 8.85 16.44
C ASN A 142 -23.72 8.20 15.37
N THR A 143 -23.51 8.51 14.11
CA THR A 143 -24.25 7.94 12.98
C THR A 143 -23.94 6.44 12.85
N LEU A 144 -22.67 6.06 12.98
CA LEU A 144 -22.25 4.65 13.02
C LEU A 144 -22.85 3.90 14.21
N THR A 145 -22.75 4.47 15.42
CA THR A 145 -23.35 3.90 16.64
C THR A 145 -24.85 3.65 16.47
N ASP A 146 -25.57 4.63 15.93
CA ASP A 146 -27.03 4.56 15.77
C ASP A 146 -27.43 3.49 14.74
N PHE A 147 -26.68 3.36 13.66
CA PHE A 147 -26.88 2.27 12.69
C PHE A 147 -26.71 0.89 13.32
N ILE A 148 -25.62 0.68 14.07
CA ILE A 148 -25.34 -0.60 14.72
C ILE A 148 -26.47 -0.96 15.70
N LYS A 149 -26.88 0.00 16.54
CA LYS A 149 -27.99 -0.21 17.49
C LYS A 149 -29.32 -0.49 16.80
N TRP A 150 -29.61 0.25 15.74
CA TRP A 150 -30.82 0.05 14.94
C TRP A 150 -30.84 -1.36 14.32
N SER A 151 -29.73 -1.78 13.70
CA SER A 151 -29.60 -3.10 13.09
C SER A 151 -29.79 -4.21 14.13
N ALA A 152 -29.06 -4.17 15.22
CA ALA A 152 -29.14 -5.20 16.27
C ALA A 152 -30.53 -5.27 16.94
N SER A 153 -31.22 -4.12 17.07
CA SER A 153 -32.54 -4.06 17.70
C SER A 153 -33.64 -4.60 16.78
N ASN A 154 -33.56 -4.34 15.49
CA ASN A 154 -34.59 -4.76 14.53
C ASN A 154 -34.33 -6.17 13.96
N TYR A 155 -33.05 -6.57 13.90
CA TYR A 155 -32.59 -7.86 13.36
C TYR A 155 -31.71 -8.59 14.38
N PRO A 156 -32.26 -8.98 15.54
CA PRO A 156 -31.47 -9.62 16.60
C PRO A 156 -30.95 -10.99 16.13
N ALA A 157 -29.68 -11.21 16.36
CA ALA A 157 -28.96 -12.39 15.93
C ALA A 157 -28.09 -12.98 17.06
N ASP A 158 -27.55 -14.16 16.80
CA ASP A 158 -26.55 -14.81 17.66
C ASP A 158 -25.14 -14.34 17.29
N ARG A 159 -24.97 -13.93 16.02
CA ARG A 159 -23.72 -13.52 15.41
C ARG A 159 -23.92 -12.22 14.64
N TYR A 160 -23.04 -11.27 14.87
CA TYR A 160 -23.03 -9.98 14.18
C TYR A 160 -21.73 -9.80 13.43
N GLU A 161 -21.83 -9.39 12.18
CA GLU A 161 -20.72 -9.01 11.32
C GLU A 161 -20.93 -7.56 10.87
N LEU A 162 -19.87 -6.76 10.91
CA LEU A 162 -19.89 -5.35 10.47
C LEU A 162 -18.88 -5.17 9.35
N VAL A 163 -19.31 -4.62 8.23
CA VAL A 163 -18.42 -4.16 7.15
C VAL A 163 -18.53 -2.64 7.06
N LEU A 164 -17.38 -2.00 7.12
CA LEU A 164 -17.18 -0.58 6.89
C LEU A 164 -16.67 -0.41 5.46
N TRP A 165 -17.48 0.18 4.58
CA TRP A 165 -17.25 0.28 3.15
C TRP A 165 -17.00 1.71 2.73
N ASN A 166 -15.80 2.05 2.24
CA ASN A 166 -15.41 3.34 1.65
C ASN A 166 -13.89 3.40 1.40
N HIS A 167 -13.33 4.63 1.38
CA HIS A 167 -11.90 4.90 1.51
C HIS A 167 -11.41 4.58 2.92
N GLY A 168 -10.13 4.19 3.02
CA GLY A 168 -9.45 3.95 4.28
C GLY A 168 -8.04 4.51 4.21
N GLY A 169 -7.59 5.23 5.24
CA GLY A 169 -6.26 5.82 5.37
C GLY A 169 -5.47 5.25 6.55
N GLY A 170 -5.81 4.02 6.95
CA GLY A 170 -5.09 3.26 7.98
C GLY A 170 -4.99 3.97 9.31
N THR A 171 -3.80 3.87 9.92
CA THR A 171 -3.52 4.50 11.22
C THR A 171 -3.48 6.02 11.13
N ALA A 172 -3.06 6.57 9.99
CA ALA A 172 -2.87 8.00 9.81
C ALA A 172 -4.19 8.77 9.71
N LEU A 173 -5.13 8.33 8.87
CA LEU A 173 -6.37 9.05 8.60
C LEU A 173 -7.62 8.34 9.13
N GLY A 174 -7.58 7.00 9.30
CA GLY A 174 -8.75 6.23 9.70
C GLY A 174 -9.63 5.81 8.52
N PHE A 175 -10.95 6.00 8.62
CA PHE A 175 -11.93 5.45 7.68
C PHE A 175 -12.98 6.47 7.26
N GLY A 176 -13.37 6.41 6.00
CA GLY A 176 -14.57 7.04 5.47
C GLY A 176 -14.37 8.46 4.97
N TYR A 177 -14.78 8.71 3.75
CA TYR A 177 -14.88 10.04 3.15
C TYR A 177 -16.34 10.29 2.77
N ASP A 178 -16.90 11.39 3.26
CA ASP A 178 -18.29 11.79 3.01
C ASP A 178 -18.27 13.04 2.13
N GLU A 179 -18.62 12.91 0.85
CA GLU A 179 -18.64 14.03 -0.12
C GLU A 179 -19.47 15.24 0.35
N MET A 180 -20.48 14.97 1.20
CA MET A 180 -21.32 16.03 1.76
C MET A 180 -20.68 16.72 2.97
N TYR A 181 -19.65 16.10 3.57
CA TYR A 181 -18.90 16.56 4.73
C TYR A 181 -17.40 16.22 4.57
N PRO A 182 -16.70 16.85 3.60
CA PRO A 182 -15.39 16.40 3.13
C PRO A 182 -14.23 16.63 4.11
N ASP A 183 -14.44 17.41 5.17
CA ASP A 183 -13.35 17.79 6.09
C ASP A 183 -13.03 16.73 7.15
N ASP A 184 -13.83 15.66 7.27
CA ASP A 184 -13.73 14.72 8.39
C ASP A 184 -13.72 13.25 7.91
N MET A 185 -12.73 12.47 8.38
CA MET A 185 -12.75 11.00 8.40
C MET A 185 -13.00 10.50 9.83
N LEU A 186 -13.47 9.27 9.99
CA LEU A 186 -13.56 8.60 11.30
C LEU A 186 -12.17 8.11 11.72
N SER A 187 -11.53 8.76 12.68
CA SER A 187 -10.30 8.27 13.27
C SER A 187 -10.48 6.92 13.98
N LEU A 188 -9.40 6.17 14.21
CA LEU A 188 -9.47 4.88 14.90
C LEU A 188 -10.13 4.99 16.28
N SER A 189 -9.82 6.05 17.05
CA SER A 189 -10.47 6.25 18.35
C SER A 189 -11.97 6.56 18.24
N GLN A 190 -12.39 7.26 17.19
CA GLN A 190 -13.81 7.54 16.95
C GLN A 190 -14.57 6.27 16.56
N ILE A 191 -13.97 5.40 15.76
CA ILE A 191 -14.53 4.07 15.44
C ILE A 191 -14.64 3.24 16.73
N GLY A 192 -13.57 3.17 17.54
CA GLY A 192 -13.59 2.47 18.82
C GLY A 192 -14.67 2.97 19.76
N ASN A 193 -14.87 4.30 19.85
CA ASN A 193 -15.94 4.90 20.63
C ASN A 193 -17.33 4.50 20.11
N ALA A 194 -17.53 4.52 18.78
CA ALA A 194 -18.81 4.11 18.19
C ALA A 194 -19.16 2.64 18.47
N LEU A 195 -18.17 1.75 18.38
CA LEU A 195 -18.34 0.33 18.72
C LEU A 195 -18.62 0.13 20.20
N SER A 196 -17.87 0.80 21.08
CA SER A 196 -18.09 0.80 22.52
C SER A 196 -19.50 1.26 22.89
N ASP A 197 -19.93 2.39 22.35
CA ASP A 197 -21.24 2.97 22.61
C ASP A 197 -22.39 2.11 22.05
N SER A 198 -22.12 1.32 21.00
CA SER A 198 -23.10 0.37 20.47
C SER A 198 -23.44 -0.73 21.46
N GLY A 199 -22.46 -1.17 22.24
CA GLY A 199 -22.56 -2.29 23.16
C GLY A 199 -22.73 -3.66 22.49
N ILE A 200 -22.41 -3.76 21.20
CA ILE A 200 -22.49 -4.99 20.40
C ILE A 200 -21.09 -5.62 20.32
N LYS A 201 -21.02 -6.94 20.48
CA LYS A 201 -19.83 -7.75 20.17
C LYS A 201 -20.00 -8.36 18.78
N PHE A 202 -18.96 -8.27 17.96
CA PHE A 202 -18.95 -8.76 16.58
C PHE A 202 -18.13 -10.04 16.43
N ASP A 203 -18.53 -10.90 15.52
CA ASP A 203 -17.71 -12.00 15.02
C ASP A 203 -16.56 -11.44 14.17
N ILE A 204 -16.93 -10.57 13.23
CA ILE A 204 -16.03 -9.90 12.30
C ILE A 204 -16.35 -8.41 12.31
N VAL A 205 -15.31 -7.59 12.36
CA VAL A 205 -15.32 -6.23 11.82
C VAL A 205 -14.42 -6.24 10.60
N GLY A 206 -14.98 -5.92 9.45
CA GLY A 206 -14.29 -5.86 8.18
C GLY A 206 -14.22 -4.44 7.65
N PHE A 207 -13.14 -4.12 6.97
CA PHE A 207 -12.99 -2.89 6.21
C PHE A 207 -12.85 -3.25 4.73
N ASP A 208 -13.88 -2.98 3.97
CA ASP A 208 -13.82 -2.91 2.51
C ASP A 208 -13.30 -1.52 2.15
N ALA A 209 -12.03 -1.32 2.42
CA ALA A 209 -11.34 -0.03 2.42
C ALA A 209 -9.82 -0.21 2.47
N CYS A 210 -9.09 0.67 1.80
CA CYS A 210 -7.64 0.68 1.72
C CYS A 210 -6.97 0.76 3.11
N LEU A 211 -5.79 0.15 3.26
CA LEU A 211 -4.82 0.41 4.33
C LEU A 211 -5.24 0.09 5.78
N MET A 212 -6.41 -0.49 6.00
CA MET A 212 -6.94 -0.72 7.37
C MET A 212 -6.35 -1.96 8.05
N GLY A 213 -5.51 -2.75 7.35
CA GLY A 213 -4.87 -3.98 7.86
C GLY A 213 -3.68 -3.72 8.79
N THR A 214 -3.83 -2.84 9.79
CA THR A 214 -2.75 -2.45 10.72
C THR A 214 -2.93 -3.04 12.10
N ILE A 215 -1.83 -3.20 12.83
CA ILE A 215 -1.86 -3.65 14.23
C ILE A 215 -2.55 -2.63 15.14
N GLU A 216 -2.50 -1.34 14.81
CA GLU A 216 -3.19 -0.27 15.52
C GLU A 216 -4.71 -0.44 15.40
N THR A 217 -5.19 -0.69 14.17
CA THR A 217 -6.61 -1.01 13.92
C THR A 217 -7.02 -2.29 14.65
N ALA A 218 -6.21 -3.33 14.56
CA ALA A 218 -6.49 -4.60 15.24
C ALA A 218 -6.52 -4.44 16.77
N TYR A 219 -5.59 -3.66 17.35
CA TYR A 219 -5.56 -3.39 18.78
C TYR A 219 -6.77 -2.57 19.26
N MET A 220 -7.17 -1.57 18.49
CA MET A 220 -8.37 -0.77 18.79
C MET A 220 -9.65 -1.63 18.77
N LEU A 221 -9.72 -2.60 17.84
CA LEU A 221 -10.89 -3.46 17.65
C LEU A 221 -11.01 -4.61 18.65
N GLU A 222 -9.91 -5.01 19.31
CA GLU A 222 -9.84 -6.22 20.16
C GLU A 222 -11.00 -6.32 21.18
N PRO A 223 -11.41 -5.25 21.89
CA PRO A 223 -12.51 -5.35 22.84
C PRO A 223 -13.88 -5.61 22.19
N TYR A 224 -14.04 -5.37 20.90
CA TYR A 224 -15.34 -5.27 20.23
C TYR A 224 -15.59 -6.39 19.22
N ALA A 225 -14.54 -7.04 18.70
CA ALA A 225 -14.69 -8.08 17.70
C ALA A 225 -13.81 -9.30 17.98
N ASP A 226 -14.12 -10.43 17.35
CA ASP A 226 -13.30 -11.63 17.41
C ASP A 226 -12.21 -11.61 16.33
N TYR A 227 -12.54 -11.11 15.12
CA TYR A 227 -11.64 -11.05 13.97
C TYR A 227 -11.75 -9.72 13.23
N LEU A 228 -10.62 -9.29 12.67
CA LEU A 228 -10.50 -8.23 11.69
C LEU A 228 -10.33 -8.84 10.31
N VAL A 229 -11.02 -8.31 9.30
CA VAL A 229 -10.74 -8.55 7.88
C VAL A 229 -10.41 -7.21 7.24
N ALA A 230 -9.19 -7.03 6.72
CA ALA A 230 -8.74 -5.77 6.15
C ALA A 230 -7.52 -5.95 5.24
N SER A 231 -7.29 -4.96 4.37
CA SER A 231 -6.15 -4.86 3.49
C SER A 231 -5.01 -4.04 4.12
N GLU A 232 -3.76 -4.46 3.88
CA GLU A 232 -2.56 -3.66 4.17
C GLU A 232 -2.34 -2.59 3.10
N GLU A 233 -2.76 -2.86 1.84
CA GLU A 233 -2.54 -2.03 0.66
C GLU A 233 -3.84 -1.35 0.20
N TYR A 234 -3.74 -0.54 -0.83
CA TYR A 234 -4.91 -0.06 -1.56
C TYR A 234 -5.79 -1.21 -2.03
N GLU A 235 -7.10 -0.97 -2.02
CA GLU A 235 -8.07 -1.89 -2.61
C GLU A 235 -8.59 -1.33 -3.95
N PRO A 236 -8.90 -2.18 -4.93
CA PRO A 236 -9.52 -1.74 -6.17
C PRO A 236 -10.90 -1.10 -5.91
N GLY A 237 -11.33 -0.22 -6.82
CA GLY A 237 -12.64 0.44 -6.73
C GLY A 237 -13.82 -0.53 -6.63
N THR A 238 -13.69 -1.73 -7.18
CA THR A 238 -14.67 -2.83 -7.11
C THR A 238 -14.80 -3.46 -5.72
N GLY A 239 -13.86 -3.19 -4.79
CA GLY A 239 -13.93 -3.71 -3.42
C GLY A 239 -13.97 -5.23 -3.30
N TRP A 240 -14.67 -5.72 -2.27
CA TRP A 240 -14.85 -7.14 -2.02
C TRP A 240 -15.90 -7.74 -2.94
N TYR A 241 -15.71 -9.00 -3.36
CA TYR A 241 -16.70 -9.74 -4.15
C TYR A 241 -17.73 -10.41 -3.23
N TYR A 242 -18.91 -9.79 -3.07
CA TYR A 242 -19.93 -10.20 -2.08
C TYR A 242 -20.73 -11.45 -2.44
N SER A 243 -20.87 -11.80 -3.71
CA SER A 243 -21.83 -12.83 -4.16
C SER A 243 -21.58 -14.21 -3.55
N GLU A 244 -20.32 -14.69 -3.58
CA GLU A 244 -20.00 -16.08 -3.25
C GLU A 244 -19.92 -16.32 -1.73
N TRP A 245 -19.19 -15.48 -0.99
CA TRP A 245 -19.06 -15.69 0.45
C TRP A 245 -20.37 -15.48 1.21
N LEU A 246 -21.22 -14.51 0.81
CA LEU A 246 -22.56 -14.33 1.37
C LEU A 246 -23.45 -15.54 1.14
N LYS A 247 -23.43 -16.09 -0.08
CA LYS A 247 -24.15 -17.31 -0.39
C LYS A 247 -23.66 -18.47 0.48
N ASN A 248 -22.36 -18.66 0.62
CA ASN A 248 -21.79 -19.72 1.45
C ASN A 248 -22.19 -19.59 2.92
N LEU A 249 -22.17 -18.35 3.47
CA LEU A 249 -22.61 -18.07 4.84
C LEU A 249 -24.11 -18.34 5.01
N SER A 250 -24.94 -17.92 4.05
CA SER A 250 -26.39 -18.18 4.07
C SER A 250 -26.72 -19.67 3.95
N ASP A 251 -25.93 -20.45 3.20
CA ASP A 251 -26.10 -21.90 3.10
C ASP A 251 -25.66 -22.62 4.40
N ASN A 252 -24.76 -22.03 5.20
CA ASN A 252 -24.31 -22.56 6.49
C ASN A 252 -24.05 -21.45 7.52
N MET A 253 -25.07 -20.97 8.18
CA MET A 253 -25.03 -19.91 9.18
C MET A 253 -24.18 -20.24 10.43
N SER A 254 -23.83 -21.52 10.60
CA SER A 254 -22.92 -22.00 11.65
C SER A 254 -21.49 -22.20 11.14
N MET A 255 -21.11 -21.60 9.99
CA MET A 255 -19.74 -21.62 9.49
C MET A 255 -18.79 -21.02 10.51
N PRO A 256 -17.63 -21.64 10.81
CA PRO A 256 -16.62 -21.01 11.69
C PRO A 256 -16.22 -19.65 11.17
N THR A 257 -16.03 -18.69 12.05
CA THR A 257 -15.74 -17.28 11.69
C THR A 257 -14.47 -17.15 10.85
N VAL A 258 -13.43 -17.91 11.19
CA VAL A 258 -12.19 -17.97 10.37
C VAL A 258 -12.46 -18.44 8.93
N GLU A 259 -13.37 -19.41 8.74
CA GLU A 259 -13.72 -19.91 7.41
C GLU A 259 -14.53 -18.87 6.60
N ILE A 260 -15.32 -18.02 7.28
CA ILE A 260 -16.00 -16.89 6.63
C ILE A 260 -14.94 -15.89 6.13
N GLY A 261 -14.06 -15.42 7.03
CA GLY A 261 -13.01 -14.48 6.67
C GLY A 261 -12.08 -15.02 5.58
N LYS A 262 -11.72 -16.32 5.65
CA LYS A 262 -10.93 -16.95 4.60
C LYS A 262 -11.65 -16.91 3.25
N LYS A 263 -12.97 -17.15 3.21
CA LYS A 263 -13.73 -17.05 1.96
C LYS A 263 -13.78 -15.63 1.42
N ILE A 264 -13.96 -14.64 2.30
CA ILE A 264 -13.89 -13.23 1.89
C ILE A 264 -12.54 -12.96 1.21
N VAL A 265 -11.43 -13.37 1.84
CA VAL A 265 -10.07 -13.20 1.28
C VAL A 265 -9.93 -13.95 -0.05
N GLU A 266 -10.36 -15.22 -0.12
CA GLU A 266 -10.27 -16.03 -1.35
C GLU A 266 -11.09 -15.43 -2.49
N ASP A 267 -12.31 -14.99 -2.20
CA ASP A 267 -13.22 -14.41 -3.20
C ASP A 267 -12.70 -13.04 -3.68
N TYR A 268 -12.11 -12.22 -2.79
CA TYR A 268 -11.49 -10.96 -3.14
C TYR A 268 -10.24 -11.15 -4.03
N ILE A 269 -9.31 -12.02 -3.66
CA ILE A 269 -8.06 -12.24 -4.41
C ILE A 269 -8.30 -12.95 -5.75
N ASN A 270 -9.32 -13.79 -5.86
CA ASN A 270 -9.60 -14.58 -7.07
C ASN A 270 -10.89 -14.15 -7.79
N GLY A 271 -11.50 -13.06 -7.36
CA GLY A 271 -12.73 -12.54 -7.96
C GLY A 271 -12.57 -12.15 -9.43
N PRO A 272 -13.69 -11.89 -10.14
CA PRO A 272 -13.64 -11.59 -11.58
C PRO A 272 -12.84 -10.31 -11.89
N ASP A 273 -12.74 -9.39 -10.96
CA ASP A 273 -12.12 -8.08 -11.13
C ASP A 273 -10.71 -7.99 -10.52
N SER A 274 -10.22 -9.06 -9.89
CA SER A 274 -8.91 -9.13 -9.23
C SER A 274 -7.71 -8.99 -10.19
N SER A 275 -7.92 -9.12 -11.49
CA SER A 275 -6.86 -9.09 -12.50
C SER A 275 -6.39 -7.67 -12.88
N PHE A 276 -7.05 -6.63 -12.39
CA PHE A 276 -6.69 -5.26 -12.70
C PHE A 276 -5.63 -4.66 -11.78
N PHE A 277 -5.32 -5.32 -10.65
CA PHE A 277 -4.32 -4.85 -9.68
C PHE A 277 -3.44 -6.01 -9.22
N ASP A 278 -2.15 -5.92 -9.50
CA ASP A 278 -1.18 -6.94 -9.04
C ASP A 278 -0.72 -6.73 -7.58
N SER A 279 -1.27 -5.72 -6.86
CA SER A 279 -0.91 -5.40 -5.46
C SER A 279 -2.01 -5.66 -4.43
N ASN A 280 -3.05 -6.41 -4.77
CA ASN A 280 -4.15 -6.72 -3.84
C ASN A 280 -3.68 -7.48 -2.60
N THR A 281 -4.09 -7.03 -1.43
CA THR A 281 -3.88 -7.73 -0.16
C THR A 281 -5.17 -7.80 0.64
N LEU A 282 -5.41 -8.90 1.33
CA LEU A 282 -6.48 -9.01 2.32
C LEU A 282 -6.14 -10.11 3.33
N SER A 283 -6.42 -9.87 4.60
CA SER A 283 -6.15 -10.85 5.64
C SER A 283 -7.28 -10.98 6.64
N ILE A 284 -7.34 -12.14 7.32
CA ILE A 284 -8.13 -12.31 8.53
C ILE A 284 -7.22 -12.46 9.75
N VAL A 285 -7.37 -11.56 10.70
CA VAL A 285 -6.57 -11.44 11.92
C VAL A 285 -7.41 -11.81 13.14
N ASP A 286 -6.90 -12.70 13.98
CA ASP A 286 -7.50 -13.07 15.26
C ASP A 286 -7.19 -12.01 16.33
N LEU A 287 -8.18 -11.22 16.67
CA LEU A 287 -8.02 -10.08 17.59
C LEU A 287 -7.65 -10.49 19.01
N ARG A 288 -7.96 -11.71 19.44
CA ARG A 288 -7.56 -12.18 20.77
C ARG A 288 -6.06 -12.44 20.90
N GLU A 289 -5.36 -12.63 19.78
CA GLU A 289 -3.90 -12.78 19.78
C GLU A 289 -3.17 -11.43 19.77
N ILE A 290 -3.88 -10.35 19.49
CA ILE A 290 -3.30 -9.01 19.35
C ILE A 290 -2.70 -8.47 20.65
N PRO A 291 -3.30 -8.59 21.85
CA PRO A 291 -2.67 -8.09 23.09
C PRO A 291 -1.31 -8.72 23.34
N TYR A 292 -1.16 -10.02 23.05
CA TYR A 292 0.13 -10.69 23.21
C TYR A 292 1.11 -10.30 22.10
N THR A 293 0.65 -10.22 20.85
CA THR A 293 1.44 -9.74 19.69
C THR A 293 1.97 -8.32 19.96
N TYR A 294 1.11 -7.41 20.39
CA TYR A 294 1.48 -6.04 20.76
C TYR A 294 2.50 -6.01 21.91
N SER A 295 2.31 -6.84 22.94
CA SER A 295 3.29 -6.95 24.03
C SER A 295 4.68 -7.36 23.51
N LYS A 296 4.76 -8.30 22.55
CA LYS A 296 6.02 -8.71 21.95
C LYS A 296 6.61 -7.66 21.00
N LEU A 297 5.76 -6.91 20.33
CA LEU A 297 6.19 -5.75 19.55
C LEU A 297 6.81 -4.69 20.47
N CYS A 298 6.14 -4.34 21.57
CA CYS A 298 6.69 -3.42 22.56
C CYS A 298 8.04 -3.90 23.13
N GLU A 299 8.15 -5.17 23.50
CA GLU A 299 9.42 -5.75 23.99
C GLU A 299 10.53 -5.64 22.93
N THR A 300 10.22 -5.86 21.65
CA THR A 300 11.17 -5.78 20.55
C THR A 300 11.62 -4.34 20.32
N MET A 301 10.69 -3.39 20.24
CA MET A 301 11.00 -1.97 20.04
C MET A 301 11.77 -1.36 21.20
N GLN A 302 11.45 -1.73 22.44
CA GLN A 302 12.21 -1.30 23.64
C GLN A 302 13.64 -1.87 23.64
N GLN A 303 13.86 -3.10 23.13
CA GLN A 303 15.20 -3.63 22.97
C GLN A 303 15.99 -2.87 21.91
N GLU A 304 15.36 -2.52 20.78
CA GLU A 304 16.00 -1.69 19.75
C GLU A 304 16.29 -0.27 20.29
N GLU A 305 15.37 0.35 21.00
CA GLU A 305 15.61 1.65 21.66
C GLU A 305 16.87 1.63 22.52
N GLY A 306 17.09 0.56 23.28
CA GLY A 306 18.25 0.40 24.15
C GLY A 306 19.60 0.34 23.43
N VAL A 307 19.63 0.07 22.13
CA VAL A 307 20.84 -0.04 21.29
C VAL A 307 20.83 0.89 20.09
N LEU A 308 19.86 1.79 20.00
CA LEU A 308 19.57 2.58 18.82
C LEU A 308 20.78 3.44 18.37
N ASP A 309 21.53 4.03 19.31
CA ASP A 309 22.73 4.84 18.98
C ASP A 309 23.80 4.08 18.18
N SER A 310 23.87 2.77 18.35
CA SER A 310 24.87 1.91 17.68
C SER A 310 24.28 1.12 16.51
N ARG A 311 22.97 1.12 16.32
CA ARG A 311 22.26 0.35 15.31
C ARG A 311 21.32 1.20 14.44
N TYR A 312 21.42 2.51 14.54
CA TYR A 312 20.53 3.41 13.82
C TYR A 312 20.52 3.12 12.32
N SER A 313 21.70 2.98 11.68
CA SER A 313 21.80 2.66 10.26
C SER A 313 21.06 1.37 9.89
N VAL A 314 21.24 0.31 10.70
CA VAL A 314 20.57 -0.99 10.44
C VAL A 314 19.04 -0.86 10.55
N ILE A 315 18.55 -0.08 11.52
CA ILE A 315 17.12 0.10 11.75
C ILE A 315 16.50 1.00 10.67
N SER A 316 17.23 2.07 10.29
CA SER A 316 16.81 2.96 9.19
C SER A 316 16.74 2.21 7.87
N GLN A 317 17.78 1.42 7.54
CA GLN A 317 17.78 0.57 6.34
C GLN A 317 16.65 -0.47 6.37
N ALA A 318 16.42 -1.09 7.53
CA ALA A 318 15.33 -2.05 7.67
C ALA A 318 13.95 -1.39 7.50
N ARG A 319 13.77 -0.13 7.93
CA ARG A 319 12.54 0.64 7.66
C ARG A 319 12.40 0.97 6.18
N TYR A 320 13.47 1.43 5.56
CA TYR A 320 13.50 1.79 4.14
C TYR A 320 13.20 0.60 3.23
N ASN A 321 13.82 -0.57 3.50
CA ASN A 321 13.70 -1.79 2.71
C ASN A 321 12.45 -2.63 3.04
N ALA A 322 11.79 -2.38 4.17
CA ALA A 322 10.57 -3.10 4.51
C ALA A 322 9.46 -2.82 3.48
N LYS A 323 8.63 -3.84 3.18
CA LYS A 323 7.47 -3.62 2.31
C LYS A 323 6.60 -2.50 2.87
N SER A 324 6.54 -1.41 2.14
CA SER A 324 5.70 -0.24 2.40
C SER A 324 4.38 -0.36 1.65
N PHE A 325 3.34 0.29 2.15
CA PHE A 325 2.00 0.30 1.58
C PHE A 325 1.51 1.73 1.36
N GLY A 326 0.58 1.90 0.41
CA GLY A 326 0.03 3.19 0.09
C GLY A 326 1.08 4.17 -0.44
N ASP A 327 1.94 3.68 -1.34
CA ASP A 327 3.04 4.46 -1.96
C ASP A 327 3.98 5.15 -0.94
N GLY A 328 4.02 4.63 0.31
CA GLY A 328 4.81 5.20 1.41
C GLY A 328 4.17 6.38 2.13
N GLU A 329 3.17 7.04 1.57
CA GLU A 329 2.56 8.28 2.12
C GLU A 329 1.96 8.09 3.52
N TYR A 330 1.46 6.88 3.83
CA TYR A 330 0.78 6.59 5.11
C TYR A 330 1.71 6.03 6.16
N GLU A 331 3.02 5.95 5.89
CA GLU A 331 4.03 5.45 6.82
C GLU A 331 3.72 4.04 7.35
N GLN A 332 3.08 3.21 6.54
CA GLN A 332 2.71 1.85 6.88
C GLN A 332 3.65 0.85 6.25
N ILE A 333 4.19 -0.06 7.07
CA ILE A 333 5.07 -1.15 6.63
C ILE A 333 4.58 -2.50 7.15
N ASP A 334 4.84 -3.56 6.39
CA ASP A 334 4.61 -4.92 6.86
C ASP A 334 5.53 -5.27 8.04
N ILE A 335 4.96 -5.70 9.15
CA ILE A 335 5.71 -5.98 10.39
C ILE A 335 6.71 -7.12 10.18
N LYS A 336 6.32 -8.17 9.46
CA LYS A 336 7.19 -9.33 9.24
C LYS A 336 8.33 -8.99 8.28
N SER A 337 8.06 -8.23 7.21
CA SER A 337 9.07 -7.71 6.31
C SER A 337 10.12 -6.89 7.06
N TYR A 338 9.70 -5.95 7.91
CA TYR A 338 10.60 -5.19 8.78
C TYR A 338 11.45 -6.09 9.69
N LEU A 339 10.86 -7.14 10.27
CA LEU A 339 11.62 -8.10 11.10
C LEU A 339 12.63 -8.92 10.28
N GLU A 340 12.34 -9.20 9.03
CA GLU A 340 13.25 -9.88 8.10
C GLU A 340 14.47 -9.01 7.82
N GLU A 341 14.27 -7.75 7.48
CA GLU A 341 15.32 -6.76 7.27
C GLU A 341 16.17 -6.53 8.53
N CYS A 342 15.56 -6.53 9.71
CA CYS A 342 16.27 -6.47 10.99
C CYS A 342 17.03 -7.76 11.36
N GLY A 343 16.88 -8.87 10.60
CA GLY A 343 17.40 -10.19 10.94
C GLY A 343 16.71 -10.83 12.15
N LYS A 344 15.42 -10.54 12.37
CA LYS A 344 14.63 -10.94 13.56
C LYS A 344 13.41 -11.83 13.27
N SER A 345 13.30 -12.43 12.09
CA SER A 345 12.16 -13.29 11.69
C SER A 345 11.90 -14.46 12.64
N ASP A 346 12.96 -15.04 13.22
CA ASP A 346 12.88 -16.20 14.12
C ASP A 346 12.60 -15.84 15.59
N THR A 347 12.31 -14.57 15.88
CA THR A 347 12.01 -14.12 17.24
C THR A 347 10.62 -14.58 17.69
N GLU A 348 10.32 -14.37 18.98
CA GLU A 348 8.97 -14.64 19.52
C GLU A 348 7.92 -13.77 18.82
N LEU A 349 8.23 -12.50 18.50
CA LEU A 349 7.34 -11.62 17.76
C LEU A 349 7.00 -12.20 16.38
N GLY A 350 8.01 -12.65 15.60
CA GLY A 350 7.77 -13.27 14.29
C GLY A 350 6.90 -14.52 14.34
N LYS A 351 6.92 -15.26 15.48
CA LYS A 351 6.06 -16.44 15.66
C LYS A 351 4.61 -16.07 16.02
N VAL A 352 4.42 -15.09 16.91
CA VAL A 352 3.07 -14.70 17.33
C VAL A 352 2.33 -13.94 16.23
N LEU A 353 3.03 -13.20 15.36
CA LEU A 353 2.45 -12.61 14.15
C LEU A 353 1.84 -13.68 13.24
N ARG A 354 2.58 -14.77 12.98
CA ARG A 354 2.07 -15.91 12.20
C ARG A 354 0.88 -16.61 12.86
N SER A 355 0.73 -16.48 14.18
CA SER A 355 -0.45 -16.99 14.89
C SER A 355 -1.64 -16.05 14.80
N ALA A 356 -1.41 -14.74 14.87
CA ALA A 356 -2.46 -13.73 14.80
C ALA A 356 -3.11 -13.67 13.42
N VAL A 357 -2.32 -13.67 12.34
CA VAL A 357 -2.83 -13.74 10.96
C VAL A 357 -3.26 -15.16 10.64
N LYS A 358 -4.56 -15.42 10.61
CA LYS A 358 -5.10 -16.77 10.36
C LYS A 358 -5.08 -17.17 8.91
N TYR A 359 -5.25 -16.22 8.01
CA TYR A 359 -5.12 -16.39 6.58
C TYR A 359 -4.86 -15.02 5.93
N SER A 360 -4.00 -14.99 4.94
CA SER A 360 -3.78 -13.82 4.10
C SER A 360 -3.73 -14.26 2.65
N GLY A 361 -4.32 -13.46 1.78
CA GLY A 361 -4.19 -13.54 0.34
C GLY A 361 -3.48 -12.29 -0.14
N SER A 362 -2.53 -12.43 -1.04
CA SER A 362 -1.80 -11.30 -1.60
C SER A 362 -1.30 -11.64 -2.99
N SER A 363 -1.40 -10.69 -3.91
CA SER A 363 -0.62 -10.62 -5.14
C SER A 363 0.63 -9.75 -4.96
N SER A 364 0.72 -8.99 -3.85
CA SER A 364 1.86 -8.13 -3.53
C SER A 364 2.96 -8.91 -2.79
N TYR A 365 4.21 -8.65 -3.17
CA TYR A 365 5.38 -9.25 -2.52
C TYR A 365 5.53 -8.79 -1.06
N ASN A 366 5.95 -9.70 -0.19
CA ASN A 366 6.19 -9.46 1.25
C ASN A 366 5.02 -8.87 2.06
N SER A 367 3.79 -8.93 1.56
CA SER A 367 2.59 -8.65 2.33
C SER A 367 2.22 -9.87 3.16
N ASN A 368 2.23 -9.74 4.47
CA ASN A 368 2.04 -10.85 5.40
C ASN A 368 0.76 -10.73 6.25
N GLY A 369 -0.07 -9.75 5.94
CA GLY A 369 -1.42 -9.59 6.46
C GLY A 369 -1.54 -8.72 7.70
N LEU A 370 -0.46 -8.06 8.16
CA LEU A 370 -0.52 -7.09 9.26
C LEU A 370 0.61 -6.06 9.18
N ALA A 371 0.22 -4.83 8.86
CA ALA A 371 1.11 -3.68 8.83
C ALA A 371 1.22 -2.99 10.20
N MET A 372 2.15 -2.05 10.32
CA MET A 372 2.26 -1.09 11.42
C MET A 372 2.62 0.30 10.88
N TYR A 373 2.21 1.33 11.60
CA TYR A 373 2.72 2.67 11.39
C TYR A 373 4.17 2.77 11.87
N PHE A 374 5.05 3.32 11.01
CA PHE A 374 6.44 3.60 11.35
C PHE A 374 6.89 4.90 10.67
N PRO A 375 6.99 6.02 11.42
CA PRO A 375 7.29 7.34 10.85
C PRO A 375 8.70 7.40 10.27
N TYR A 376 8.83 7.92 9.03
CA TYR A 376 10.11 8.02 8.32
C TYR A 376 10.13 9.15 7.29
N ASP A 377 9.26 9.09 6.26
CA ASP A 377 9.25 10.07 5.18
C ASP A 377 8.46 11.33 5.56
N TYR A 378 7.42 11.18 6.37
CA TYR A 378 6.55 12.25 6.84
C TYR A 378 6.52 12.35 8.38
N PRO A 379 7.67 12.61 9.04
CA PRO A 379 7.77 12.58 10.49
C PRO A 379 6.90 13.62 11.21
N ASP A 380 6.49 14.67 10.52
CA ASP A 380 5.66 15.75 11.06
C ASP A 380 4.27 15.27 11.51
N TYR A 381 3.73 14.24 10.88
CA TYR A 381 2.43 13.66 11.26
C TYR A 381 2.50 12.80 12.53
N TYR A 382 3.70 12.37 12.94
CA TYR A 382 3.83 11.46 14.08
C TYR A 382 3.20 11.98 15.36
N ALA A 383 3.28 13.27 15.65
CA ALA A 383 2.70 13.85 16.87
C ALA A 383 1.18 13.69 16.93
N GLU A 384 0.51 13.89 15.81
CA GLU A 384 -0.94 13.75 15.71
C GLU A 384 -1.33 12.28 15.83
N ILE A 385 -0.66 11.40 15.11
CA ILE A 385 -0.91 9.95 15.12
C ILE A 385 -0.64 9.36 16.52
N LYS A 386 0.45 9.79 17.18
CA LYS A 386 0.74 9.44 18.58
C LYS A 386 -0.38 9.86 19.51
N THR A 387 -0.90 11.09 19.34
CA THR A 387 -2.02 11.59 20.13
C THR A 387 -3.30 10.78 19.89
N GLU A 388 -3.53 10.34 18.65
CA GLU A 388 -4.67 9.52 18.27
C GLU A 388 -4.57 8.12 18.89
N THR A 389 -3.45 7.45 18.75
CA THR A 389 -3.23 6.10 19.26
C THR A 389 -3.19 6.03 20.79
N ASP A 390 -2.73 7.09 21.46
CA ASP A 390 -2.79 7.23 22.92
C ASP A 390 -4.23 7.14 23.48
N LYS A 391 -5.24 7.58 22.72
CA LYS A 391 -6.65 7.59 23.17
C LYS A 391 -7.21 6.19 23.43
N PHE A 392 -6.69 5.17 22.75
CA PHE A 392 -7.05 3.77 22.97
C PHE A 392 -5.93 2.92 23.58
N GLY A 393 -4.86 3.56 24.08
CA GLY A 393 -3.80 2.92 24.88
C GLY A 393 -2.72 2.22 24.05
N TYR A 394 -2.62 2.49 22.75
CA TYR A 394 -1.56 1.98 21.89
C TYR A 394 -0.34 2.93 21.91
N ASN A 395 0.53 2.78 22.90
CA ASN A 395 1.63 3.71 23.17
C ASN A 395 2.89 3.07 23.78
N GLY A 396 2.98 1.75 23.78
CA GLY A 396 3.99 1.00 24.53
C GLY A 396 5.43 1.14 24.00
N TYR A 397 5.61 1.73 22.81
CA TYR A 397 6.92 1.97 22.22
C TYR A 397 7.07 3.36 21.56
N ASN A 398 6.24 4.32 21.95
CA ASN A 398 6.36 5.71 21.50
C ASN A 398 7.75 6.28 21.77
N SER A 399 8.40 5.91 22.88
CA SER A 399 9.78 6.34 23.20
C SER A 399 10.81 5.88 22.17
N PHE A 400 10.59 4.72 21.53
CA PHE A 400 11.44 4.27 20.44
C PHE A 400 11.33 5.22 19.23
N PHE A 401 10.12 5.58 18.81
CA PHE A 401 9.92 6.51 17.71
C PHE A 401 10.41 7.91 18.04
N ASP A 402 10.11 8.42 19.25
CA ASP A 402 10.63 9.71 19.71
C ASP A 402 12.15 9.77 19.58
N ARG A 403 12.85 8.70 19.97
CA ARG A 403 14.30 8.62 19.89
C ARG A 403 14.81 8.41 18.45
N PHE A 404 14.15 7.56 17.67
CA PHE A 404 14.49 7.30 16.26
C PHE A 404 14.44 8.61 15.45
N LEU A 405 13.33 9.35 15.54
CA LEU A 405 13.15 10.63 14.87
C LEU A 405 14.10 11.70 15.38
N SER A 406 14.43 11.69 16.68
CA SER A 406 15.45 12.59 17.23
C SER A 406 16.83 12.36 16.61
N ILE A 407 17.25 11.11 16.42
CA ILE A 407 18.53 10.79 15.76
C ILE A 407 18.46 11.18 14.27
N MET A 408 17.38 10.85 13.60
CA MET A 408 17.15 11.21 12.20
C MET A 408 17.29 12.73 12.00
N GLY A 409 16.57 13.53 12.79
CA GLY A 409 16.61 14.99 12.71
C GLY A 409 17.99 15.58 12.98
N THR A 410 18.82 14.95 13.81
CA THR A 410 20.21 15.43 14.04
C THR A 410 21.14 15.14 12.86
N GLY A 411 20.83 14.14 12.03
CA GLY A 411 21.56 13.79 10.81
C GLY A 411 21.12 14.58 9.57
N GLN A 412 19.96 15.25 9.62
CA GLN A 412 19.41 15.96 8.47
C GLN A 412 20.17 17.25 8.17
N MET A 413 20.53 17.44 6.88
CA MET A 413 21.37 18.56 6.42
C MET A 413 20.67 19.91 6.43
N ASN A 414 19.37 19.94 6.18
CA ASN A 414 18.55 21.16 6.09
C ASN A 414 17.80 21.46 7.38
N TYR A 415 18.28 20.93 8.48
CA TYR A 415 17.71 21.24 9.78
C TYR A 415 17.87 22.73 10.07
N SER A 416 16.95 23.54 9.53
CA SER A 416 16.86 24.96 9.86
C SER A 416 16.05 25.08 11.15
N SER A 417 16.58 25.84 12.11
CA SER A 417 15.85 26.23 13.32
C SER A 417 14.60 27.09 13.04
N GLU A 418 14.22 27.27 11.77
CA GLU A 418 13.02 27.97 11.31
C GLU A 418 11.81 27.05 11.16
N ASN A 419 12.00 25.75 10.94
CA ASN A 419 10.94 24.78 11.13
C ASN A 419 10.87 24.50 12.63
N ASP A 420 9.91 25.14 13.29
CA ASP A 420 9.77 25.17 14.74
C ASP A 420 9.29 23.80 15.29
N TYR A 421 10.16 22.78 15.19
CA TYR A 421 10.04 21.55 15.97
C TYR A 421 10.19 21.80 17.48
N SER A 422 10.24 23.08 17.90
CA SER A 422 10.40 23.52 19.30
C SER A 422 9.27 23.07 20.23
N ASN A 423 8.18 22.54 19.71
CA ASN A 423 7.20 21.84 20.51
C ASN A 423 7.64 20.44 20.97
N TYR A 424 8.68 19.88 20.35
CA TYR A 424 9.33 18.66 20.81
C TYR A 424 10.50 19.04 21.74
N SER A 425 10.24 19.15 23.03
CA SER A 425 11.24 19.41 24.09
C SER A 425 12.22 18.24 24.32
N TRP A 426 12.49 17.44 23.29
CA TRP A 426 13.28 16.21 23.36
C TRP A 426 14.73 16.38 22.95
N TYR A 427 15.15 17.57 22.49
CA TYR A 427 16.54 17.83 22.13
C TYR A 427 17.41 17.93 23.38
N ASP A 428 17.96 16.80 23.78
CA ASP A 428 19.18 16.80 24.58
C ASP A 428 20.32 17.22 23.64
N ASN A 429 21.01 18.29 23.98
CA ASN A 429 22.13 18.90 23.24
C ASN A 429 23.35 17.94 23.18
N THR A 430 23.20 16.77 22.57
CA THR A 430 24.36 15.96 22.21
C THR A 430 24.87 16.48 20.87
N ASN A 431 26.11 16.94 20.82
CA ASN A 431 26.83 17.34 19.62
C ASN A 431 26.96 16.11 18.69
N TYR A 432 25.95 15.86 17.84
CA TYR A 432 26.14 15.04 16.66
C TYR A 432 26.68 15.96 15.56
N ASP A 433 27.85 15.65 15.00
CA ASP A 433 28.31 16.28 13.77
C ASP A 433 27.30 15.86 12.67
N THR A 434 26.67 16.83 11.99
CA THR A 434 25.77 16.58 10.88
C THR A 434 26.49 15.77 9.82
N TYR A 435 25.94 14.61 9.48
CA TYR A 435 26.49 13.76 8.44
C TYR A 435 26.14 14.36 7.07
N ASN A 436 27.14 14.48 6.18
CA ASN A 436 26.93 14.93 4.81
C ASN A 436 27.74 14.04 3.86
N VAL A 437 27.06 13.20 3.09
CA VAL A 437 27.70 12.31 2.13
C VAL A 437 28.22 13.05 0.91
N SER A 438 27.64 14.19 0.54
CA SER A 438 28.06 14.97 -0.64
C SER A 438 29.50 15.45 -0.52
N ASP A 439 29.96 15.80 0.70
CA ASP A 439 31.33 16.22 0.95
C ASP A 439 32.37 15.10 0.75
N LYS A 440 31.94 13.86 0.60
CA LYS A 440 32.77 12.65 0.52
C LYS A 440 32.68 11.96 -0.85
N LEU A 441 31.71 12.36 -1.66
CA LEU A 441 31.51 11.80 -3.00
C LEU A 441 32.62 12.26 -3.95
N GLU A 442 33.36 11.31 -4.50
CA GLU A 442 34.43 11.57 -5.47
C GLU A 442 34.02 11.11 -6.87
N VAL A 443 34.21 11.97 -7.89
CA VAL A 443 34.07 11.59 -9.29
C VAL A 443 35.39 11.01 -9.79
N LYS A 444 35.39 9.75 -10.23
CA LYS A 444 36.55 9.04 -10.78
C LYS A 444 36.42 8.89 -12.29
N ASP A 445 37.46 9.31 -13.03
CA ASP A 445 37.61 9.01 -14.43
C ASP A 445 38.23 7.59 -14.58
N LYS A 446 37.46 6.64 -15.13
CA LYS A 446 37.86 5.24 -15.39
C LYS A 446 38.36 5.05 -16.82
N GLY A 447 38.36 6.11 -17.65
CA GLY A 447 38.82 6.14 -19.04
C GLY A 447 37.73 5.89 -20.07
N ASP A 448 36.91 4.87 -19.89
CA ASP A 448 35.78 4.56 -20.76
C ASP A 448 34.43 5.03 -20.18
N TYR A 449 34.39 5.35 -18.89
CA TYR A 449 33.20 5.85 -18.15
C TYR A 449 33.64 6.65 -16.90
N PHE A 450 32.72 7.41 -16.34
CA PHE A 450 32.88 8.01 -15.04
C PHE A 450 32.25 7.14 -13.97
N ALA A 451 32.74 7.23 -12.74
CA ALA A 451 32.14 6.57 -11.59
C ALA A 451 32.12 7.49 -10.37
N LEU A 452 31.06 7.36 -9.58
CA LEU A 452 30.92 8.04 -8.30
C LEU A 452 31.40 7.09 -7.19
N SER A 453 32.27 7.58 -6.35
CA SER A 453 32.95 6.77 -5.34
C SER A 453 32.70 7.28 -3.94
N LEU A 454 32.37 6.36 -3.06
CA LEU A 454 32.38 6.52 -1.61
C LEU A 454 33.20 5.39 -0.99
N SER A 455 33.60 5.51 0.27
CA SER A 455 34.17 4.38 1.00
C SER A 455 33.06 3.37 1.34
N ASP A 456 33.44 2.10 1.57
CA ASP A 456 32.48 1.04 1.98
C ASP A 456 31.65 1.47 3.20
N GLU A 457 32.26 2.19 4.17
CA GLU A 457 31.56 2.69 5.37
C GLU A 457 30.53 3.77 5.05
N GLU A 458 30.71 4.51 3.97
CA GLU A 458 29.77 5.54 3.52
C GLU A 458 28.70 4.96 2.62
N TRP A 459 29.03 4.01 1.74
CA TRP A 459 28.01 3.24 1.01
C TRP A 459 27.05 2.50 1.96
N ASP A 460 27.56 1.97 3.08
CA ASP A 460 26.72 1.36 4.14
C ASP A 460 25.71 2.34 4.79
N LYS A 461 25.77 3.63 4.46
CA LYS A 461 24.82 4.66 4.95
C LYS A 461 23.88 5.17 3.86
N ILE A 462 23.91 4.63 2.68
CA ILE A 462 22.98 4.94 1.60
C ILE A 462 21.86 3.92 1.61
N ASN A 463 20.63 4.39 1.63
CA ASN A 463 19.42 3.57 1.60
C ASN A 463 18.89 3.42 0.18
N GLY A 464 18.94 4.47 -0.63
CA GLY A 464 18.42 4.48 -1.99
C GLY A 464 19.30 5.23 -2.97
N ILE A 465 19.19 4.89 -4.25
CA ILE A 465 19.85 5.56 -5.37
C ILE A 465 18.84 5.62 -6.51
N ASP A 466 18.56 6.85 -6.97
CA ASP A 466 17.73 7.11 -8.14
C ASP A 466 18.54 7.84 -9.19
N VAL A 467 18.23 7.57 -10.45
CA VAL A 467 18.84 8.22 -11.62
C VAL A 467 17.85 9.21 -12.20
N TRP A 468 18.20 10.46 -12.23
CA TRP A 468 17.40 11.51 -12.85
C TRP A 468 17.91 11.82 -14.25
N VAL A 469 17.01 11.95 -15.20
CA VAL A 469 17.32 12.15 -16.61
C VAL A 469 16.79 13.49 -17.09
N TYR A 470 17.68 14.28 -17.67
CA TYR A 470 17.38 15.61 -18.20
C TYR A 470 17.76 15.70 -19.68
N VAL A 471 16.98 16.45 -20.46
CA VAL A 471 17.28 16.76 -21.86
C VAL A 471 17.49 18.26 -22.03
N ASP A 472 18.62 18.65 -22.62
CA ASP A 472 18.92 20.03 -23.03
C ASP A 472 18.10 20.37 -24.29
N ASP A 473 17.18 21.32 -24.21
CA ASP A 473 16.38 21.80 -25.35
C ASP A 473 16.94 23.02 -26.04
N GLY A 474 18.12 23.50 -25.61
CA GLY A 474 18.84 24.66 -26.14
C GLY A 474 18.54 25.97 -25.39
N ASP A 475 17.59 26.00 -24.48
CA ASP A 475 17.24 27.12 -23.62
C ASP A 475 17.36 26.77 -22.11
N GLY A 476 17.36 25.47 -21.75
CA GLY A 476 17.48 24.93 -20.40
C GLY A 476 17.36 23.41 -20.38
N TYR A 477 16.97 22.85 -19.25
CA TYR A 477 16.85 21.41 -19.03
C TYR A 477 15.39 21.01 -18.79
N VAL A 478 14.92 20.07 -19.61
CA VAL A 478 13.64 19.38 -19.41
C VAL A 478 13.89 18.19 -18.51
N ASP A 479 13.17 18.12 -17.40
CA ASP A 479 13.16 16.94 -16.52
C ASP A 479 12.32 15.83 -17.17
N LEU A 480 12.95 14.70 -17.49
CA LEU A 480 12.27 13.51 -17.97
C LEU A 480 11.87 12.56 -16.83
N GLY A 481 12.30 12.85 -15.60
CA GLY A 481 11.97 12.08 -14.42
C GLY A 481 13.07 11.18 -13.92
N SER A 482 12.70 10.14 -13.17
CA SER A 482 13.63 9.26 -12.45
C SER A 482 13.43 7.78 -12.77
N ASP A 483 14.53 7.02 -12.60
CA ASP A 483 14.57 5.56 -12.69
C ASP A 483 15.55 5.03 -11.63
N ASN A 484 15.38 3.77 -11.22
CA ASN A 484 16.29 3.10 -10.28
C ASN A 484 17.36 2.24 -10.98
N MET A 485 17.54 2.37 -12.28
CA MET A 485 18.54 1.61 -13.04
C MET A 485 19.94 2.17 -12.84
N TYR A 486 20.75 1.51 -12.03
CA TYR A 486 22.15 1.84 -11.80
C TYR A 486 23.01 0.59 -11.65
N GLU A 487 24.30 0.72 -11.89
CA GLU A 487 25.27 -0.37 -11.77
C GLU A 487 26.50 0.05 -10.95
N PHE A 488 27.04 -0.87 -10.16
CA PHE A 488 28.36 -0.72 -9.55
C PHE A 488 29.41 -1.42 -10.40
N ASP A 489 30.59 -0.80 -10.52
CA ASP A 489 31.73 -1.42 -11.19
C ASP A 489 32.44 -2.46 -10.30
N ASP A 490 33.47 -3.15 -10.88
CA ASP A 490 34.25 -4.17 -10.16
C ASP A 490 35.03 -3.61 -8.94
N ASP A 491 35.23 -2.30 -8.86
CA ASP A 491 35.89 -1.62 -7.74
C ASP A 491 34.88 -1.21 -6.63
N GLY A 492 33.57 -1.36 -6.87
CA GLY A 492 32.49 -0.97 -5.96
C GLY A 492 32.13 0.53 -6.06
N ASP A 493 32.49 1.18 -7.14
CA ASP A 493 32.10 2.55 -7.42
C ASP A 493 30.82 2.57 -8.28
N LEU A 494 29.93 3.51 -8.04
CA LEU A 494 28.69 3.68 -8.82
C LEU A 494 29.03 4.15 -10.24
N ARG A 495 28.76 3.31 -11.23
CA ARG A 495 29.06 3.59 -12.63
C ARG A 495 28.05 4.59 -13.18
N VAL A 496 28.56 5.67 -13.79
CA VAL A 496 27.74 6.62 -14.53
C VAL A 496 27.51 6.06 -15.93
N ASP A 497 26.30 5.55 -16.16
CA ASP A 497 25.92 4.93 -17.43
C ASP A 497 24.42 5.17 -17.70
N PHE A 498 24.05 5.33 -18.98
CA PHE A 498 22.69 5.45 -19.43
C PHE A 498 22.59 4.99 -20.88
N ASP A 499 21.57 4.23 -21.22
CA ASP A 499 21.43 3.61 -22.55
C ASP A 499 20.74 4.51 -23.58
N TYR A 500 20.34 5.72 -23.19
CA TYR A 500 19.63 6.74 -24.01
C TYR A 500 18.23 6.33 -24.45
N TYR A 501 17.60 5.36 -23.78
CA TYR A 501 16.21 5.03 -24.00
C TYR A 501 15.37 5.43 -22.80
N TRP A 502 14.21 6.01 -23.06
CA TRP A 502 13.32 6.47 -22.03
C TRP A 502 11.88 6.05 -22.30
N VAL A 503 11.04 6.03 -21.26
CA VAL A 503 9.64 5.63 -21.31
C VAL A 503 8.89 6.46 -22.36
N ALA A 504 8.08 5.78 -23.17
CA ALA A 504 7.30 6.39 -24.23
C ALA A 504 5.86 5.86 -24.25
N LEU A 505 4.90 6.74 -24.47
CA LEU A 505 3.50 6.41 -24.68
C LEU A 505 3.11 6.63 -26.15
N ASN A 506 2.61 5.59 -26.82
CA ASN A 506 2.32 5.60 -28.27
C ASN A 506 3.51 6.06 -29.14
N GLY A 507 4.73 5.77 -28.70
CA GLY A 507 5.98 6.15 -29.39
C GLY A 507 6.39 7.61 -29.18
N GLN A 508 5.83 8.32 -28.24
CA GLN A 508 6.25 9.64 -27.79
C GLN A 508 6.91 9.51 -26.42
N VAL A 509 8.15 9.97 -26.29
CA VAL A 509 8.83 10.09 -24.99
C VAL A 509 7.98 10.94 -24.05
N VAL A 510 7.87 10.51 -22.80
CA VAL A 510 7.11 11.20 -21.75
C VAL A 510 7.94 11.32 -20.49
N PRO A 511 7.76 12.33 -19.66
CA PRO A 511 8.30 12.35 -18.31
C PRO A 511 7.76 11.17 -17.52
N PHE A 512 8.65 10.45 -16.84
CA PHE A 512 8.30 9.27 -16.04
C PHE A 512 9.06 9.33 -14.73
N TYR A 513 8.36 9.09 -13.63
CA TYR A 513 8.91 9.05 -12.28
C TYR A 513 8.74 7.66 -11.70
N PHE A 514 9.87 7.03 -11.41
CA PHE A 514 9.90 5.73 -10.74
C PHE A 514 9.35 5.84 -9.31
N GLU A 515 8.60 4.85 -8.88
CA GLU A 515 8.09 4.76 -7.49
C GLU A 515 8.53 3.48 -6.78
N TYR A 516 8.45 2.34 -7.46
CA TYR A 516 8.73 1.07 -6.78
C TYR A 516 9.14 -0.06 -7.73
N GLU A 517 10.04 -0.91 -7.24
CA GLU A 517 10.40 -2.19 -7.87
C GLU A 517 10.49 -3.29 -6.81
N THR A 518 9.94 -4.46 -7.13
CA THR A 518 10.15 -5.65 -6.29
C THR A 518 11.59 -6.13 -6.42
N PRO A 519 12.23 -6.64 -5.34
CA PRO A 519 13.59 -7.16 -5.43
C PRO A 519 13.75 -8.23 -6.52
N GLU A 520 14.90 -8.27 -7.21
CA GLU A 520 15.19 -9.14 -8.37
C GLU A 520 14.93 -10.65 -8.15
N ASN A 521 15.01 -11.13 -6.92
CA ASN A 521 14.82 -12.55 -6.59
C ASN A 521 13.35 -12.93 -6.35
N VAL A 522 12.44 -11.99 -6.53
CA VAL A 522 11.00 -12.20 -6.32
C VAL A 522 10.38 -12.84 -7.54
N LYS A 523 9.60 -13.88 -7.31
CA LYS A 523 8.77 -14.46 -8.36
C LYS A 523 7.52 -13.61 -8.55
N ASP A 524 7.12 -13.39 -9.80
CA ASP A 524 5.99 -12.53 -10.18
C ASP A 524 6.19 -11.08 -9.68
N GLY A 525 7.45 -10.58 -9.74
CA GLY A 525 7.81 -9.21 -9.40
C GLY A 525 7.25 -8.19 -10.39
N TYR A 526 7.14 -6.94 -9.93
CA TYR A 526 6.67 -5.82 -10.74
C TYR A 526 7.45 -4.55 -10.42
N THR A 527 7.47 -3.65 -11.40
CA THR A 527 7.98 -2.29 -11.28
C THR A 527 6.87 -1.32 -11.67
N TYR A 528 6.78 -0.17 -11.03
CA TYR A 528 5.86 0.87 -11.45
C TYR A 528 6.37 2.28 -11.15
N GLY A 529 5.76 3.23 -11.83
CA GLY A 529 5.91 4.65 -11.66
C GLY A 529 4.80 5.39 -12.41
N TYR A 530 4.92 6.70 -12.49
CA TYR A 530 3.86 7.52 -13.06
C TYR A 530 4.36 8.52 -14.12
N VAL A 531 3.42 8.97 -14.93
CA VAL A 531 3.60 10.04 -15.94
C VAL A 531 2.65 11.18 -15.58
N PRO A 532 3.14 12.38 -15.23
CA PRO A 532 2.29 13.52 -14.92
C PRO A 532 1.63 14.07 -16.19
N ALA A 533 0.33 14.36 -16.12
CA ALA A 533 -0.42 14.85 -17.25
C ALA A 533 -1.59 15.74 -16.87
N VAL A 534 -2.12 16.50 -17.83
CA VAL A 534 -3.43 17.17 -17.74
C VAL A 534 -4.44 16.41 -18.59
N LEU A 535 -5.46 15.89 -17.94
CA LEU A 535 -6.58 15.20 -18.56
C LEU A 535 -7.64 16.24 -19.02
N ASN A 536 -8.06 16.15 -20.27
CA ASN A 536 -9.10 16.98 -20.87
C ASN A 536 -8.90 18.50 -20.69
N GLY A 537 -7.67 18.93 -20.44
CA GLY A 537 -7.25 20.33 -20.32
C GLY A 537 -7.63 21.03 -19.00
N ASN A 538 -8.02 20.28 -17.97
CA ASN A 538 -8.46 20.86 -16.69
C ASN A 538 -8.17 20.05 -15.43
N GLU A 539 -7.83 18.78 -15.54
CA GLU A 539 -7.54 17.90 -14.40
C GLU A 539 -6.09 17.45 -14.46
N GLN A 540 -5.31 17.75 -13.44
CA GLN A 540 -3.96 17.19 -13.29
C GLN A 540 -4.07 15.77 -12.76
N ILE A 541 -3.35 14.85 -13.39
CA ILE A 541 -3.37 13.43 -13.09
C ILE A 541 -1.97 12.83 -13.16
N GLU A 542 -1.80 11.68 -12.54
CA GLU A 542 -0.67 10.81 -12.67
C GLU A 542 -1.11 9.51 -13.36
N ILE A 543 -0.53 9.24 -14.53
CA ILE A 543 -0.82 8.03 -15.31
C ILE A 543 0.09 6.93 -14.81
N MET A 544 -0.46 5.86 -14.25
CA MET A 544 0.29 4.77 -13.65
C MET A 544 0.74 3.76 -14.71
N ILE A 545 2.04 3.51 -14.76
CA ILE A 545 2.67 2.56 -15.67
C ILE A 545 3.29 1.42 -14.85
N TYR A 546 3.00 0.19 -15.25
CA TYR A 546 3.47 -1.03 -14.60
C TYR A 546 4.22 -1.94 -15.57
N TRP A 547 5.21 -2.65 -15.07
CA TRP A 547 5.94 -3.73 -15.76
C TRP A 547 5.89 -4.99 -14.90
N ASP A 548 5.59 -6.12 -15.51
CA ASP A 548 5.57 -7.45 -14.87
C ASP A 548 6.05 -8.54 -15.85
N GLU A 549 6.12 -9.80 -15.39
CA GLU A 549 6.52 -10.93 -16.27
C GLU A 549 5.59 -11.10 -17.49
N LYS A 550 4.32 -10.71 -17.40
CA LYS A 550 3.33 -10.83 -18.48
C LYS A 550 3.42 -9.65 -19.46
N HIS A 551 3.84 -8.51 -18.95
CA HIS A 551 3.93 -7.24 -19.67
C HIS A 551 5.33 -6.65 -19.57
N PRO A 552 6.36 -7.29 -20.18
CA PRO A 552 7.74 -6.83 -20.08
C PRO A 552 7.99 -5.50 -20.81
N ASP A 553 7.10 -5.10 -21.70
CA ASP A 553 7.16 -3.80 -22.39
C ASP A 553 6.38 -2.71 -21.62
N GLY A 554 5.75 -3.06 -20.52
CA GLY A 554 4.91 -2.19 -19.70
C GLY A 554 3.45 -2.09 -20.16
N TYR A 555 2.59 -1.63 -19.25
CA TYR A 555 1.19 -1.33 -19.54
C TYR A 555 0.69 -0.17 -18.69
N LEU A 556 -0.33 0.52 -19.19
CA LEU A 556 -1.00 1.58 -18.46
C LEU A 556 -2.09 0.96 -17.57
N ALA A 557 -1.93 1.08 -16.24
CA ALA A 557 -2.88 0.54 -15.26
C ALA A 557 -4.11 1.43 -15.07
N GLY A 558 -3.95 2.73 -15.29
CA GLY A 558 -4.99 3.75 -15.11
C GLY A 558 -4.37 5.09 -14.74
N TYR A 559 -5.12 5.93 -14.05
CA TYR A 559 -4.59 7.19 -13.52
C TYR A 559 -5.15 7.50 -12.13
N ARG A 560 -4.41 8.28 -11.36
CA ARG A 560 -4.86 8.90 -10.11
C ARG A 560 -4.86 10.43 -10.23
N PRO A 561 -5.73 11.15 -9.50
CA PRO A 561 -5.66 12.62 -9.44
C PRO A 561 -4.34 13.06 -8.81
N TYR A 562 -3.71 14.08 -9.36
CA TYR A 562 -2.57 14.74 -8.73
C TYR A 562 -3.05 15.60 -7.55
N SER A 563 -2.34 15.56 -6.43
CA SER A 563 -2.60 16.41 -5.27
C SER A 563 -1.39 17.30 -5.00
N GLU A 564 -1.58 18.63 -4.99
CA GLU A 564 -0.55 19.58 -4.58
C GLU A 564 -0.52 19.79 -3.05
N GLU A 565 -1.37 19.08 -2.29
CA GLU A 565 -1.46 19.29 -0.85
C GLU A 565 -0.25 18.65 -0.15
N GLU A 566 0.44 19.44 0.69
CA GLU A 566 1.51 18.96 1.59
C GLU A 566 0.98 18.02 2.69
N ASN A 567 -0.31 17.68 2.67
CA ASN A 567 -0.96 16.83 3.66
C ASN A 567 -1.30 15.47 3.06
N ILE A 568 -1.23 14.43 3.88
CA ILE A 568 -1.71 13.08 3.51
C ILE A 568 -3.16 13.20 3.01
N SER A 569 -3.36 12.86 1.75
CA SER A 569 -4.67 12.91 1.12
C SER A 569 -5.49 11.64 1.39
N VAL A 570 -6.80 11.70 1.14
CA VAL A 570 -7.65 10.49 1.20
C VAL A 570 -7.18 9.52 0.11
N PRO A 571 -6.78 8.27 0.46
CA PRO A 571 -6.29 7.33 -0.53
C PRO A 571 -7.37 6.99 -1.54
N GLN A 572 -7.01 7.00 -2.81
CA GLN A 572 -7.91 6.59 -3.87
C GLN A 572 -8.09 5.07 -3.86
N LYS A 573 -9.33 4.61 -3.98
CA LYS A 573 -9.63 3.18 -4.11
C LYS A 573 -9.52 2.79 -5.59
N GLY A 574 -8.36 2.25 -6.00
CA GLY A 574 -8.05 1.90 -7.38
C GLY A 574 -7.75 3.08 -8.31
N PHE A 575 -7.35 2.75 -9.54
CA PHE A 575 -7.07 3.75 -10.57
C PHE A 575 -8.29 4.00 -11.45
N LYS A 576 -8.55 5.27 -11.77
CA LYS A 576 -9.56 5.65 -12.77
C LYS A 576 -9.08 5.22 -14.16
N GLN A 577 -10.00 4.82 -15.03
CA GLN A 577 -9.66 4.38 -16.38
C GLN A 577 -9.85 5.51 -17.41
N LEU A 578 -8.89 5.66 -18.31
CA LEU A 578 -8.99 6.57 -19.44
C LEU A 578 -10.09 6.11 -20.42
N LYS A 579 -10.82 7.07 -20.98
CA LYS A 579 -11.94 6.81 -21.91
C LYS A 579 -11.59 7.23 -23.34
N ASN A 580 -12.13 6.54 -24.33
CA ASN A 580 -11.97 6.95 -25.72
C ASN A 580 -12.48 8.39 -25.93
N GLY A 581 -11.62 9.23 -26.46
CA GLY A 581 -11.88 10.65 -26.68
C GLY A 581 -11.25 11.56 -25.63
N ASP A 582 -10.74 11.02 -24.52
CA ASP A 582 -9.95 11.78 -23.56
C ASP A 582 -8.68 12.34 -24.22
N THR A 583 -8.24 13.48 -23.74
CA THR A 583 -7.02 14.12 -24.21
C THR A 583 -6.00 14.22 -23.08
N LEU A 584 -4.77 13.82 -23.38
CA LEU A 584 -3.66 13.87 -22.43
C LEU A 584 -2.63 14.89 -22.89
N GLU A 585 -2.20 15.77 -22.00
CA GLU A 585 -1.11 16.71 -22.19
C GLU A 585 -0.09 16.45 -21.09
N PHE A 586 1.07 15.92 -21.47
CA PHE A 586 2.10 15.53 -20.51
C PHE A 586 2.79 16.74 -19.92
N LEU A 587 3.17 16.67 -18.66
CA LEU A 587 3.81 17.74 -17.91
C LEU A 587 5.26 17.36 -17.59
N CYS A 588 6.16 18.33 -17.62
CA CYS A 588 7.53 18.19 -17.15
C CYS A 588 7.94 19.40 -16.33
N ASP A 589 8.82 19.20 -15.39
CA ASP A 589 9.54 20.29 -14.73
C ASP A 589 10.64 20.82 -15.65
N TYR A 590 10.94 22.10 -15.52
CA TYR A 590 11.93 22.76 -16.34
C TYR A 590 12.90 23.56 -15.46
N TYR A 591 14.19 23.44 -15.78
CA TYR A 591 15.27 24.08 -15.06
C TYR A 591 16.13 24.93 -16.00
N THR A 592 16.55 26.09 -15.51
CA THR A 592 17.52 26.93 -16.22
C THR A 592 18.91 26.28 -16.21
N TYR A 593 19.83 26.72 -17.08
CA TYR A 593 21.23 26.26 -17.03
C TYR A 593 21.98 26.56 -15.73
N ASP A 594 21.46 27.47 -14.91
CA ASP A 594 21.99 27.75 -13.57
C ASP A 594 21.39 26.80 -12.50
N GLY A 595 20.53 25.85 -12.91
CA GLY A 595 19.87 24.87 -12.05
C GLY A 595 18.68 25.42 -11.26
N GLU A 596 18.18 26.61 -11.62
CA GLU A 596 16.98 27.17 -10.96
C GLU A 596 15.70 26.60 -11.61
N TYR A 597 14.75 26.18 -10.79
CA TYR A 597 13.44 25.74 -11.24
C TYR A 597 12.67 26.89 -11.90
N ASP A 598 12.20 26.68 -13.13
CA ASP A 598 11.49 27.72 -13.91
C ASP A 598 9.96 27.45 -14.04
N GLY A 599 9.51 26.24 -13.68
CA GLY A 599 8.09 25.89 -13.64
C GLY A 599 7.75 24.60 -14.37
N VAL A 600 6.45 24.29 -14.42
CA VAL A 600 5.90 23.13 -15.11
C VAL A 600 5.48 23.52 -16.52
N TYR A 601 5.89 22.72 -17.51
CA TYR A 601 5.60 22.94 -18.93
C TYR A 601 4.96 21.70 -19.56
N SER A 602 4.24 21.92 -20.67
CA SER A 602 3.75 20.82 -21.49
C SER A 602 4.89 20.21 -22.31
N TYR A 603 5.00 18.89 -22.29
CA TYR A 603 6.01 18.14 -23.01
C TYR A 603 5.41 17.31 -24.17
N GLY A 604 5.97 17.46 -25.36
CA GLY A 604 5.55 16.73 -26.54
C GLY A 604 4.17 17.14 -27.10
N ASP A 605 3.59 16.26 -27.90
CA ASP A 605 2.28 16.46 -28.50
C ASP A 605 1.15 15.92 -27.62
N LYS A 606 -0.03 16.55 -27.66
CA LYS A 606 -1.22 16.02 -26.99
C LYS A 606 -1.67 14.70 -27.61
N ILE A 607 -1.92 13.70 -26.78
CA ILE A 607 -2.48 12.42 -27.21
C ILE A 607 -3.99 12.43 -27.03
N VAL A 608 -4.73 11.93 -28.03
CA VAL A 608 -6.16 11.62 -27.92
C VAL A 608 -6.30 10.11 -27.73
N VAL A 609 -6.90 9.70 -26.62
CA VAL A 609 -7.14 8.30 -26.31
C VAL A 609 -8.07 7.68 -27.37
N ASN A 610 -7.60 6.65 -28.05
CA ASN A 610 -8.35 5.91 -29.06
C ASN A 610 -7.96 4.44 -29.04
N GLY A 611 -8.56 3.67 -28.15
CA GLY A 611 -8.12 2.32 -27.80
C GLY A 611 -7.01 2.34 -26.77
N ASP A 612 -6.30 1.23 -26.62
CA ASP A 612 -5.23 1.07 -25.65
C ASP A 612 -4.03 1.97 -25.98
N ILE A 613 -3.46 2.60 -24.97
CA ILE A 613 -2.21 3.35 -25.08
C ILE A 613 -1.07 2.32 -24.93
N THR A 614 -0.15 2.31 -25.89
CA THR A 614 1.03 1.42 -25.84
C THR A 614 2.13 2.07 -25.02
N VAL A 615 2.70 1.31 -24.11
CA VAL A 615 3.94 1.64 -23.39
C VAL A 615 5.12 1.08 -24.17
N GLY A 616 6.27 1.73 -24.12
CA GLY A 616 7.51 1.30 -24.75
C GLY A 616 8.64 2.27 -24.43
N TYR A 617 9.75 2.15 -25.17
CA TYR A 617 10.94 2.98 -24.99
C TYR A 617 11.33 3.62 -26.30
N GLU A 618 11.73 4.90 -26.26
CA GLU A 618 12.21 5.65 -27.41
C GLU A 618 13.54 6.32 -27.08
N TYR A 619 14.34 6.55 -28.12
CA TYR A 619 15.66 7.15 -27.99
C TYR A 619 15.59 8.65 -27.76
N VAL A 620 16.25 9.15 -26.70
CA VAL A 620 16.17 10.56 -26.26
C VAL A 620 17.28 11.46 -26.76
N GLY A 621 18.35 10.90 -27.40
CA GLY A 621 19.46 11.66 -28.02
C GLY A 621 20.73 11.67 -27.16
N GLU A 622 21.85 11.25 -27.77
CA GLU A 622 23.11 11.07 -27.05
C GLU A 622 23.79 12.40 -26.61
N HIS A 623 23.55 13.50 -27.33
CA HIS A 623 24.24 14.76 -27.06
C HIS A 623 23.46 15.77 -26.23
N ASP A 624 22.18 15.51 -26.05
CA ASP A 624 21.29 16.42 -25.39
C ASP A 624 20.84 15.86 -24.01
N THR A 625 21.31 14.65 -23.63
CA THR A 625 20.90 13.96 -22.40
C THR A 625 21.97 14.12 -21.33
N ASN A 626 21.50 14.53 -20.16
CA ASN A 626 22.28 14.65 -18.94
C ASN A 626 21.64 13.80 -17.85
N ILE A 627 22.44 13.29 -16.92
CA ILE A 627 21.94 12.55 -15.77
C ILE A 627 22.52 13.11 -14.47
N CYS A 628 21.79 12.93 -13.38
CA CYS A 628 22.33 13.03 -12.03
C CYS A 628 21.82 11.88 -11.18
N TYR A 629 22.48 11.63 -10.07
CA TYR A 629 22.04 10.64 -9.10
C TYR A 629 21.51 11.34 -7.86
N GLU A 630 20.42 10.82 -7.37
CA GLU A 630 19.89 11.16 -6.05
C GLU A 630 20.20 10.02 -5.10
N LEU A 631 20.88 10.33 -4.00
CA LEU A 631 21.27 9.38 -2.97
C LEU A 631 20.43 9.66 -1.72
N THR A 632 19.63 8.71 -1.29
CA THR A 632 18.92 8.80 -0.01
C THR A 632 19.75 8.15 1.08
N ASP A 633 20.13 8.91 2.09
CA ASP A 633 20.93 8.39 3.22
C ASP A 633 20.07 7.83 4.36
N ILE A 634 20.74 7.24 5.37
CA ILE A 634 20.08 6.66 6.56
C ILE A 634 19.31 7.68 7.41
N TYR A 635 19.51 8.97 7.21
CA TYR A 635 18.77 10.05 7.89
C TYR A 635 17.64 10.62 7.04
N ASN A 636 17.34 9.96 5.92
CA ASN A 636 16.37 10.42 4.93
C ASN A 636 16.74 11.79 4.33
N ASN A 637 18.06 12.04 4.10
CA ASN A 637 18.48 13.15 3.30
C ASN A 637 18.54 12.73 1.84
N SER A 638 17.98 13.55 0.97
CA SER A 638 18.18 13.47 -0.46
C SER A 638 19.41 14.30 -0.86
N ILE A 639 20.34 13.69 -1.56
CA ILE A 639 21.59 14.30 -2.00
C ILE A 639 21.72 14.11 -3.49
N THR A 640 21.51 15.18 -4.24
CA THR A 640 21.64 15.17 -5.71
C THR A 640 23.07 15.48 -6.10
N THR A 641 23.64 14.69 -7.02
CA THR A 641 24.96 14.95 -7.62
C THR A 641 24.90 16.15 -8.56
N GLU A 642 26.08 16.67 -8.94
CA GLU A 642 26.13 17.56 -10.09
C GLU A 642 25.63 16.83 -11.35
N MET A 643 25.00 17.58 -12.26
CA MET A 643 24.54 17.05 -13.54
C MET A 643 25.76 16.63 -14.38
N ILE A 644 25.69 15.44 -14.95
CA ILE A 644 26.76 14.84 -15.75
C ILE A 644 26.30 14.79 -17.20
N GLU A 645 27.00 15.53 -18.05
CA GLU A 645 26.82 15.49 -19.50
C GLU A 645 27.40 14.16 -20.06
N LEU A 646 26.54 13.39 -20.72
CA LEU A 646 26.93 12.10 -21.31
C LEU A 646 27.54 12.34 -22.69
N GLU A 647 28.87 12.57 -22.75
CA GLU A 647 29.63 12.60 -24.02
C GLU A 647 30.04 11.17 -24.39
N MET A 648 29.62 10.70 -25.59
CA MET A 648 30.23 9.51 -26.19
C MET A 648 31.64 9.84 -26.72
N ASN A 649 32.63 9.11 -26.24
CA ASN A 649 33.99 9.10 -26.81
C ASN A 649 34.05 8.34 -28.12
#